data_494a554ce34a3ce7b26941ea1bef0655
#
_entry.id   494a554ce34a3ce7b26941ea1bef0655
#
_cell.length_a   1.000
_cell.length_b   1.000
_cell.length_c   1.000
_cell.angle_alpha   90.00
_cell.angle_beta   90.00
_cell.angle_gamma   90.00
#
_symmetry.space_group_name_H-M   'P 1'
#
loop_
_entity.id
_entity.type
_entity.pdbx_description
1 polymer ?
#
loop_
_entity_poly.entity_id
_entity_poly.type
_entity_poly.pdbx_seq_one_letter_code
_entity_poly.pdbx_strand_id
1 'polypeptide(L)'
;MRKQSIMLLLAASAITPVCGKVTLPNYVTDNMIVQQNSCLTVNGQATPDSKVKVSAGWEKKATTVKADSKGNFTVKIKTPKAGGPYTIAFEDPDGVKQIENVLSGEVWLCSGQSNMEFPVQGWGTLMGYDLEVATAHHPDIRLLQVKKKTSIAPQKDVEVNGGGWQICTSASMANFSAIAYLFAKEMSEKLNLPIGVIDTTWGGTPAEAWTSAEALGSVPGFESELADLKAADYDVDKLNAIYQQKINDWMALANAGAPEFNKGELQTGEAWKEIQLPGHWENSVLPKFDGIVWLQRTIDVPADKVGKSIDLRFAAIDDEDETYFNGELIAKGYGYNVARNYTVPGNLVKAGKNIITIKVTDFGGEGGMAPGITEAIIDNENISLAGTWQYSIHSDFGGLPAKPEAPQGSNYPTVLYNAMLSPLKDMPVKGVLWYQGCANVGRDQQYETLFKTMIGDWRKLWGDDLSFYFVQLAGFLQPRAVQPDSDWAALRNAQSKALELDNTAMATAVDLGNPADIHPKNKQDVAHRLALIALNRNYGFDCDYEGPRCVSSECSGKEMVLKFNSPIKSTSIAVTGFIIAGEDGKFTTATPTIVDEYTLKLSSPLVAKPTIVRYNWADYPAGNLYGETGLPVAPFATDK
;
A
#
# COMPACT_ATOMS: atom_id res chain seq x y z
N MET A 1 30.44 -80.86 13.64
CA MET A 1 30.79 -79.43 13.70
C MET A 1 30.69 -78.86 12.29
N ARG A 2 29.55 -78.24 11.98
CA ARG A 2 29.31 -77.59 10.67
C ARG A 2 29.66 -76.10 10.80
N LYS A 3 30.61 -75.62 9.99
CA LYS A 3 30.93 -74.19 9.85
C LYS A 3 29.88 -73.59 8.90
N GLN A 4 29.09 -72.64 9.40
CA GLN A 4 28.24 -71.77 8.58
C GLN A 4 29.06 -70.54 8.20
N SER A 5 29.27 -70.39 6.88
CA SER A 5 29.84 -69.18 6.26
C SER A 5 28.69 -68.16 6.07
N ILE A 6 28.80 -67.01 6.74
CA ILE A 6 27.91 -65.85 6.56
C ILE A 6 28.49 -65.05 5.38
N MET A 7 27.71 -65.02 4.29
CA MET A 7 27.99 -64.20 3.11
C MET A 7 27.34 -62.82 3.31
N LEU A 8 28.19 -61.79 3.54
CA LEU A 8 27.73 -60.42 3.59
C LEU A 8 27.46 -59.93 2.18
N LEU A 9 26.14 -59.74 1.85
CA LEU A 9 25.75 -59.00 0.65
C LEU A 9 25.89 -57.49 0.92
N LEU A 10 26.89 -56.85 0.33
CA LEU A 10 26.96 -55.41 0.20
C LEU A 10 25.91 -54.99 -0.88
N ALA A 11 24.81 -54.44 -0.43
CA ALA A 11 23.89 -53.73 -1.30
C ALA A 11 24.54 -52.36 -1.66
N ALA A 12 25.08 -52.26 -2.88
CA ALA A 12 25.45 -51.00 -3.48
C ALA A 12 24.15 -50.27 -3.83
N SER A 13 23.79 -49.28 -3.03
CA SER A 13 22.74 -48.32 -3.36
C SER A 13 23.22 -47.51 -4.56
N ALA A 14 22.71 -47.82 -5.73
CA ALA A 14 22.85 -46.98 -6.90
C ALA A 14 22.10 -45.69 -6.61
N ILE A 15 22.83 -44.62 -6.28
CA ILE A 15 22.30 -43.25 -6.29
C ILE A 15 22.05 -42.95 -7.78
N THR A 16 20.81 -43.12 -8.22
CA THR A 16 20.39 -42.59 -9.50
C THR A 16 20.46 -41.05 -9.35
N PRO A 17 21.25 -40.35 -10.18
CA PRO A 17 21.20 -38.91 -10.21
C PRO A 17 19.76 -38.51 -10.55
N VAL A 18 19.12 -37.73 -9.71
CA VAL A 18 17.87 -37.05 -10.03
C VAL A 18 18.25 -36.05 -11.12
N CYS A 19 18.03 -36.41 -12.35
CA CYS A 19 18.21 -35.55 -13.52
C CYS A 19 17.24 -34.37 -13.39
N GLY A 20 17.77 -33.16 -13.25
CA GLY A 20 16.98 -31.94 -13.10
C GLY A 20 16.50 -31.44 -14.45
N LYS A 21 15.18 -31.37 -14.67
CA LYS A 21 14.61 -30.63 -15.80
C LYS A 21 14.99 -29.16 -15.68
N VAL A 22 15.14 -28.47 -16.83
CA VAL A 22 15.32 -27.02 -16.88
C VAL A 22 14.24 -26.33 -16.02
N THR A 23 14.67 -25.52 -15.03
CA THR A 23 13.80 -24.68 -14.24
C THR A 23 14.00 -23.21 -14.60
N LEU A 24 12.91 -22.47 -14.69
CA LEU A 24 12.86 -21.08 -15.12
C LEU A 24 12.26 -20.23 -14.01
N PRO A 25 12.51 -18.90 -14.00
CA PRO A 25 11.84 -17.99 -13.10
C PRO A 25 10.31 -18.09 -13.20
N ASN A 26 9.61 -17.85 -12.11
CA ASN A 26 8.16 -18.00 -12.02
C ASN A 26 7.37 -17.04 -12.93
N TYR A 27 8.00 -15.99 -13.44
CA TYR A 27 7.42 -15.09 -14.43
C TYR A 27 7.69 -15.52 -15.89
N VAL A 28 8.43 -16.60 -16.12
CA VAL A 28 8.68 -17.19 -17.45
C VAL A 28 7.80 -18.43 -17.61
N THR A 29 6.55 -18.21 -18.01
CA THR A 29 5.52 -19.26 -18.09
C THR A 29 4.74 -19.20 -19.39
N ASP A 30 3.95 -20.23 -19.65
CA ASP A 30 2.96 -20.19 -20.72
C ASP A 30 2.09 -18.93 -20.64
N ASN A 31 1.58 -18.50 -21.77
CA ASN A 31 0.80 -17.28 -21.94
C ASN A 31 1.55 -15.97 -21.64
N MET A 32 2.86 -16.01 -21.40
CA MET A 32 3.62 -14.79 -21.12
C MET A 32 3.60 -13.84 -22.31
N ILE A 33 3.86 -12.57 -22.01
CA ILE A 33 4.14 -11.55 -23.00
C ILE A 33 5.52 -10.96 -22.74
N VAL A 34 6.29 -10.73 -23.80
CA VAL A 34 7.59 -10.08 -23.72
C VAL A 34 7.51 -8.66 -24.26
N GLN A 35 8.25 -7.72 -23.66
CA GLN A 35 8.37 -6.36 -24.19
C GLN A 35 8.94 -6.42 -25.61
N GLN A 36 8.24 -5.82 -26.58
CA GLN A 36 8.68 -5.81 -27.97
C GLN A 36 9.98 -5.02 -28.18
N ASN A 37 10.74 -5.36 -29.22
CA ASN A 37 11.98 -4.66 -29.63
C ASN A 37 12.97 -4.48 -28.46
N SER A 38 13.11 -5.44 -27.59
CA SER A 38 13.89 -5.40 -26.36
C SER A 38 14.78 -6.65 -26.21
N CYS A 39 15.19 -6.96 -24.99
CA CYS A 39 16.00 -8.13 -24.69
C CYS A 39 15.59 -8.73 -23.34
N LEU A 40 14.90 -9.87 -23.38
CA LEU A 40 14.57 -10.65 -22.19
C LEU A 40 15.80 -11.38 -21.69
N THR A 41 16.13 -11.22 -20.41
CA THR A 41 17.16 -12.01 -19.73
C THR A 41 16.48 -13.11 -18.93
N VAL A 42 16.88 -14.36 -19.16
CA VAL A 42 16.36 -15.51 -18.40
C VAL A 42 17.50 -16.14 -17.61
N ASN A 43 17.37 -16.12 -16.29
CA ASN A 43 18.24 -16.81 -15.36
C ASN A 43 17.53 -18.10 -14.93
N GLY A 44 18.08 -19.27 -15.29
CA GLY A 44 17.48 -20.56 -14.99
C GLY A 44 18.47 -21.54 -14.41
N GLN A 45 18.00 -22.76 -14.15
CA GLN A 45 18.83 -23.89 -13.78
C GLN A 45 18.63 -25.04 -14.77
N ALA A 46 19.70 -25.74 -15.04
CA ALA A 46 19.76 -26.90 -15.92
C ALA A 46 20.75 -27.92 -15.35
N THR A 47 20.99 -29.02 -16.04
CA THR A 47 22.02 -30.00 -15.70
C THR A 47 23.38 -29.30 -15.56
N PRO A 48 24.10 -29.48 -14.43
CA PRO A 48 25.40 -28.85 -14.20
C PRO A 48 26.37 -29.12 -15.36
N ASP A 49 27.17 -28.08 -15.69
CA ASP A 49 28.17 -28.10 -16.76
C ASP A 49 27.65 -28.41 -18.17
N SER A 50 26.32 -28.55 -18.36
CA SER A 50 25.71 -28.89 -19.66
C SER A 50 25.55 -27.66 -20.57
N LYS A 51 25.28 -27.94 -21.85
CA LYS A 51 24.83 -26.92 -22.80
C LYS A 51 23.30 -26.80 -22.74
N VAL A 52 22.82 -25.57 -22.64
CA VAL A 52 21.41 -25.24 -22.75
C VAL A 52 21.18 -24.56 -24.09
N LYS A 53 20.40 -25.19 -24.96
CA LYS A 53 20.00 -24.63 -26.25
C LYS A 53 18.64 -23.96 -26.12
N VAL A 54 18.56 -22.69 -26.46
CA VAL A 54 17.36 -21.88 -26.38
C VAL A 54 16.88 -21.49 -27.76
N SER A 55 15.65 -21.88 -28.11
CA SER A 55 15.02 -21.61 -29.39
C SER A 55 13.79 -20.75 -29.19
N ALA A 56 13.77 -19.53 -29.72
CA ALA A 56 12.60 -18.66 -29.73
C ALA A 56 11.91 -18.73 -31.10
N GLY A 57 10.59 -18.93 -31.12
CA GLY A 57 9.82 -19.17 -32.35
C GLY A 57 9.84 -18.03 -33.37
N TRP A 58 10.34 -16.87 -33.01
CA TRP A 58 10.56 -15.69 -33.87
C TRP A 58 11.98 -15.62 -34.43
N GLU A 59 12.90 -16.48 -33.97
CA GLU A 59 14.29 -16.50 -34.44
C GLU A 59 14.58 -17.75 -35.27
N LYS A 60 15.38 -17.58 -36.34
CA LYS A 60 15.78 -18.72 -37.19
C LYS A 60 16.89 -19.59 -36.59
N LYS A 61 17.64 -19.04 -35.62
CA LYS A 61 18.79 -19.73 -35.00
C LYS A 61 18.62 -19.79 -33.49
N ALA A 62 18.87 -20.96 -32.94
CA ALA A 62 18.92 -21.13 -31.50
C ALA A 62 20.19 -20.49 -30.91
N THR A 63 20.08 -19.97 -29.70
CA THR A 63 21.20 -19.54 -28.87
C THR A 63 21.61 -20.68 -27.95
N THR A 64 22.92 -20.90 -27.76
CA THR A 64 23.42 -21.93 -26.83
C THR A 64 24.26 -21.26 -25.75
N VAL A 65 23.95 -21.54 -24.49
CA VAL A 65 24.72 -21.12 -23.32
C VAL A 65 25.19 -22.33 -22.54
N LYS A 66 26.15 -22.16 -21.63
CA LYS A 66 26.63 -23.24 -20.75
C LYS A 66 26.14 -22.98 -19.33
N ALA A 67 25.56 -23.98 -18.68
CA ALA A 67 25.30 -23.98 -17.26
C ALA A 67 26.61 -24.09 -16.46
N ASP A 68 26.70 -23.47 -15.34
CA ASP A 68 27.84 -23.56 -14.41
C ASP A 68 27.83 -24.93 -13.67
N SER A 69 28.82 -25.15 -12.80
CA SER A 69 28.93 -26.37 -11.99
C SER A 69 27.80 -26.55 -10.95
N LYS A 70 26.97 -25.50 -10.72
CA LYS A 70 25.77 -25.55 -9.89
C LYS A 70 24.50 -25.64 -10.72
N GLY A 71 24.62 -25.70 -12.05
CA GLY A 71 23.51 -25.75 -12.99
C GLY A 71 22.93 -24.38 -13.37
N ASN A 72 23.44 -23.25 -12.88
CA ASN A 72 22.90 -21.95 -13.22
C ASN A 72 23.29 -21.56 -14.65
N PHE A 73 22.34 -21.02 -15.41
CA PHE A 73 22.61 -20.43 -16.72
C PHE A 73 21.91 -19.06 -16.84
N THR A 74 22.47 -18.22 -17.69
CA THR A 74 21.86 -16.95 -18.09
C THR A 74 21.83 -16.90 -19.62
N VAL A 75 20.65 -16.58 -20.18
CA VAL A 75 20.50 -16.37 -21.63
C VAL A 75 19.79 -15.05 -21.90
N LYS A 76 20.24 -14.34 -22.94
CA LYS A 76 19.62 -13.12 -23.44
C LYS A 76 18.90 -13.44 -24.74
N ILE A 77 17.60 -13.15 -24.80
CA ILE A 77 16.72 -13.43 -25.93
C ILE A 77 16.23 -12.09 -26.49
N LYS A 78 16.63 -11.74 -27.70
CA LYS A 78 16.09 -10.55 -28.38
C LYS A 78 14.62 -10.76 -28.69
N THR A 79 13.78 -9.78 -28.39
CA THR A 79 12.34 -9.86 -28.59
C THR A 79 11.93 -9.20 -29.91
N PRO A 80 10.95 -9.76 -30.65
CA PRO A 80 10.52 -9.24 -31.94
C PRO A 80 9.63 -8.00 -31.76
N LYS A 81 9.15 -7.44 -32.87
CA LYS A 81 7.99 -6.53 -32.89
C LYS A 81 6.75 -7.26 -32.36
N ALA A 82 5.75 -6.48 -31.93
CA ALA A 82 4.46 -7.00 -31.47
C ALA A 82 3.86 -8.05 -32.43
N GLY A 83 3.36 -9.11 -31.85
CA GLY A 83 2.78 -10.26 -32.57
C GLY A 83 2.83 -11.55 -31.77
N GLY A 84 2.57 -12.67 -32.42
CA GLY A 84 2.49 -13.99 -31.82
C GLY A 84 1.23 -14.74 -32.28
N PRO A 85 0.88 -15.85 -31.63
CA PRO A 85 1.62 -16.47 -30.53
C PRO A 85 2.89 -17.22 -31.00
N TYR A 86 3.88 -17.22 -30.14
CA TYR A 86 5.17 -17.88 -30.31
C TYR A 86 5.41 -18.96 -29.24
N THR A 87 6.50 -19.71 -29.40
CA THR A 87 7.03 -20.63 -28.38
C THR A 87 8.47 -20.28 -28.03
N ILE A 88 8.89 -20.56 -26.78
CA ILE A 88 10.30 -20.54 -26.39
C ILE A 88 10.64 -21.92 -25.82
N ALA A 89 11.65 -22.58 -26.35
CA ALA A 89 12.09 -23.88 -25.87
C ALA A 89 13.50 -23.80 -25.29
N PHE A 90 13.69 -24.42 -24.12
CA PHE A 90 14.96 -24.57 -23.41
C PHE A 90 15.28 -26.04 -23.36
N GLU A 91 16.34 -26.47 -24.06
CA GLU A 91 16.75 -27.86 -24.22
C GLU A 91 18.10 -28.08 -23.53
N ASP A 92 18.16 -29.07 -22.65
CA ASP A 92 19.39 -29.58 -22.05
C ASP A 92 19.46 -31.11 -22.24
N PRO A 93 20.52 -31.82 -21.78
CA PRO A 93 20.61 -33.29 -21.95
C PRO A 93 19.46 -34.09 -21.35
N ASP A 94 18.72 -33.51 -20.39
CA ASP A 94 17.66 -34.20 -19.64
C ASP A 94 16.28 -33.96 -20.25
N GLY A 95 16.14 -33.04 -21.21
CA GLY A 95 14.89 -32.81 -21.90
C GLY A 95 14.66 -31.39 -22.37
N VAL A 96 13.40 -31.09 -22.70
CA VAL A 96 12.97 -29.77 -23.20
C VAL A 96 11.91 -29.19 -22.28
N LYS A 97 12.14 -27.98 -21.81
CA LYS A 97 11.11 -27.13 -21.21
C LYS A 97 10.61 -26.16 -22.27
N GLN A 98 9.33 -26.27 -22.66
CA GLN A 98 8.70 -25.38 -23.63
C GLN A 98 7.75 -24.42 -22.94
N ILE A 99 7.78 -23.19 -23.38
CA ILE A 99 6.84 -22.10 -22.98
C ILE A 99 5.98 -21.81 -24.20
N GLU A 100 4.67 -21.94 -24.05
CA GLU A 100 3.71 -21.84 -25.15
C GLU A 100 2.92 -20.55 -25.11
N ASN A 101 2.29 -20.19 -26.23
CA ASN A 101 1.40 -19.05 -26.36
C ASN A 101 2.04 -17.72 -25.92
N VAL A 102 3.31 -17.52 -26.26
CA VAL A 102 4.06 -16.30 -25.96
C VAL A 102 3.66 -15.19 -26.92
N LEU A 103 3.27 -14.03 -26.40
CA LEU A 103 3.07 -12.83 -27.22
C LEU A 103 4.28 -11.88 -27.11
N SER A 104 4.46 -11.07 -28.11
CA SER A 104 5.33 -9.88 -28.05
C SER A 104 4.45 -8.64 -28.14
N GLY A 105 4.64 -7.67 -27.23
CA GLY A 105 3.81 -6.47 -27.15
C GLY A 105 4.40 -5.46 -26.16
N GLU A 106 3.57 -4.65 -25.55
CA GLU A 106 3.99 -3.69 -24.53
C GLU A 106 3.73 -4.24 -23.13
N VAL A 107 4.72 -4.16 -22.26
CA VAL A 107 4.64 -4.66 -20.87
C VAL A 107 4.72 -3.48 -19.91
N TRP A 108 3.76 -3.35 -19.02
CA TRP A 108 3.68 -2.30 -18.01
C TRP A 108 3.71 -2.88 -16.61
N LEU A 109 4.49 -2.26 -15.72
CA LEU A 109 4.55 -2.61 -14.31
C LEU A 109 3.59 -1.71 -13.51
N CYS A 110 2.60 -2.30 -12.85
CA CYS A 110 1.62 -1.61 -12.03
C CYS A 110 1.94 -1.89 -10.55
N SER A 111 2.24 -0.86 -9.78
CA SER A 111 2.67 -1.00 -8.39
C SER A 111 2.12 0.11 -7.50
N GLY A 112 2.19 -0.09 -6.19
CA GLY A 112 1.70 0.85 -5.18
C GLY A 112 0.93 0.17 -4.06
N GLN A 113 0.03 0.94 -3.43
CA GLN A 113 -0.78 0.47 -2.32
C GLN A 113 -2.23 0.15 -2.70
N SER A 114 -3.12 0.08 -1.73
CA SER A 114 -4.51 -0.40 -1.89
C SER A 114 -5.29 0.22 -3.04
N ASN A 115 -5.08 1.49 -3.38
CA ASN A 115 -5.77 2.11 -4.52
C ASN A 115 -5.30 1.59 -5.89
N MET A 116 -4.04 1.14 -6.03
CA MET A 116 -3.57 0.41 -7.20
C MET A 116 -3.98 -1.06 -7.14
N GLU A 117 -3.92 -1.67 -5.96
CA GLU A 117 -4.34 -3.06 -5.72
C GLU A 117 -5.84 -3.27 -5.92
N PHE A 118 -6.66 -2.22 -5.79
CA PHE A 118 -8.12 -2.28 -5.81
C PHE A 118 -8.64 -3.20 -6.92
N PRO A 119 -9.30 -4.33 -6.58
CA PRO A 119 -9.67 -5.35 -7.54
C PRO A 119 -10.89 -4.93 -8.37
N VAL A 120 -11.07 -5.56 -9.53
CA VAL A 120 -12.32 -5.41 -10.29
C VAL A 120 -13.50 -5.92 -9.47
N GLN A 121 -13.32 -7.05 -8.79
CA GLN A 121 -14.29 -7.65 -7.87
C GLN A 121 -13.54 -8.31 -6.70
N GLY A 122 -13.95 -8.04 -5.49
CA GLY A 122 -13.30 -8.61 -4.30
C GLY A 122 -13.58 -7.77 -3.07
N TRP A 123 -12.55 -7.49 -2.27
CA TRP A 123 -12.64 -6.62 -1.09
C TRP A 123 -13.04 -5.18 -1.45
N GLY A 124 -12.69 -4.74 -2.67
CA GLY A 124 -13.26 -3.61 -3.37
C GLY A 124 -14.08 -4.09 -4.56
N THR A 125 -14.94 -3.23 -5.09
CA THR A 125 -15.72 -3.54 -6.30
C THR A 125 -15.76 -2.32 -7.19
N LEU A 126 -15.24 -2.50 -8.42
CA LEU A 126 -15.23 -1.47 -9.44
C LEU A 126 -16.65 -0.97 -9.75
N MET A 127 -16.83 0.31 -9.95
CA MET A 127 -18.08 0.86 -10.44
C MET A 127 -18.41 0.27 -11.83
N GLY A 128 -19.60 -0.32 -11.99
CA GLY A 128 -19.98 -0.96 -13.26
C GLY A 128 -19.27 -2.28 -13.57
N TYR A 129 -18.75 -2.98 -12.55
CA TYR A 129 -18.00 -4.23 -12.70
C TYR A 129 -18.75 -5.33 -13.46
N ASP A 130 -20.08 -5.40 -13.35
CA ASP A 130 -20.90 -6.40 -14.03
C ASP A 130 -20.70 -6.38 -15.56
N LEU A 131 -20.63 -5.18 -16.14
CA LEU A 131 -20.37 -5.02 -17.58
C LEU A 131 -18.94 -5.46 -17.93
N GLU A 132 -17.96 -5.06 -17.14
CA GLU A 132 -16.56 -5.45 -17.35
C GLU A 132 -16.40 -6.98 -17.29
N VAL A 133 -16.98 -7.62 -16.27
CA VAL A 133 -16.93 -9.09 -16.14
C VAL A 133 -17.65 -9.79 -17.29
N ALA A 134 -18.83 -9.29 -17.69
CA ALA A 134 -19.60 -9.90 -18.78
C ALA A 134 -18.92 -9.82 -20.14
N THR A 135 -18.07 -8.81 -20.36
CA THR A 135 -17.39 -8.56 -21.64
C THR A 135 -15.91 -8.99 -21.63
N ALA A 136 -15.39 -9.44 -20.50
CA ALA A 136 -13.97 -9.76 -20.34
C ALA A 136 -13.55 -11.04 -21.10
N HIS A 137 -13.20 -10.86 -22.36
CA HIS A 137 -12.50 -11.84 -23.17
C HIS A 137 -11.50 -11.14 -24.08
N HIS A 138 -10.31 -10.90 -23.56
CA HIS A 138 -9.26 -10.13 -24.23
C HIS A 138 -8.01 -11.01 -24.43
N PRO A 139 -7.95 -11.83 -25.49
CA PRO A 139 -6.85 -12.77 -25.70
C PRO A 139 -5.49 -12.08 -25.92
N ASP A 140 -5.47 -10.81 -26.29
CA ASP A 140 -4.25 -10.02 -26.47
C ASP A 140 -3.79 -9.31 -25.18
N ILE A 141 -4.54 -9.43 -24.10
CA ILE A 141 -4.14 -8.91 -22.79
C ILE A 141 -3.62 -10.07 -21.92
N ARG A 142 -2.46 -9.85 -21.30
CA ARG A 142 -1.83 -10.80 -20.39
C ARG A 142 -1.67 -10.18 -19.00
N LEU A 143 -2.04 -10.95 -17.98
CA LEU A 143 -2.05 -10.55 -16.58
C LEU A 143 -1.05 -11.39 -15.79
N LEU A 144 -0.13 -10.75 -15.07
CA LEU A 144 0.77 -11.41 -14.13
C LEU A 144 0.59 -10.75 -12.76
N GLN A 145 0.13 -11.50 -11.76
CA GLN A 145 0.00 -11.00 -10.40
C GLN A 145 1.09 -11.58 -9.51
N VAL A 146 1.94 -10.71 -8.98
CA VAL A 146 2.98 -11.06 -8.02
C VAL A 146 2.32 -11.32 -6.67
N LYS A 147 2.70 -12.43 -6.03
CA LYS A 147 2.19 -12.80 -4.72
C LYS A 147 2.82 -11.93 -3.64
N LYS A 148 2.03 -11.45 -2.71
CA LYS A 148 2.48 -10.66 -1.56
C LYS A 148 3.50 -11.43 -0.73
N LYS A 149 4.68 -10.87 -0.61
CA LYS A 149 5.79 -11.45 0.14
C LYS A 149 6.74 -10.35 0.60
N THR A 150 7.30 -10.52 1.79
CA THR A 150 8.36 -9.66 2.33
C THR A 150 9.70 -10.39 2.33
N SER A 151 10.78 -9.63 2.20
CA SER A 151 12.14 -10.15 2.41
C SER A 151 13.09 -9.03 2.81
N ILE A 152 13.90 -9.27 3.81
CA ILE A 152 14.95 -8.32 4.25
C ILE A 152 16.17 -8.30 3.30
N ALA A 153 16.27 -9.27 2.39
CA ALA A 153 17.33 -9.34 1.38
C ALA A 153 16.73 -9.56 -0.03
N PRO A 154 17.37 -9.04 -1.10
CA PRO A 154 16.90 -9.23 -2.46
C PRO A 154 16.73 -10.71 -2.82
N GLN A 155 15.56 -11.06 -3.31
CA GLN A 155 15.23 -12.41 -3.77
C GLN A 155 15.67 -12.59 -5.23
N LYS A 156 15.85 -13.86 -5.64
CA LYS A 156 16.24 -14.19 -7.02
C LYS A 156 15.04 -14.30 -7.96
N ASP A 157 13.85 -14.55 -7.40
CA ASP A 157 12.63 -14.81 -8.14
C ASP A 157 11.41 -14.33 -7.34
N VAL A 158 10.32 -14.05 -8.02
CA VAL A 158 9.03 -13.71 -7.42
C VAL A 158 8.18 -14.96 -7.25
N GLU A 159 7.29 -14.95 -6.25
CA GLU A 159 6.13 -15.86 -6.26
C GLU A 159 4.98 -15.18 -7.01
N VAL A 160 4.21 -15.97 -7.77
CA VAL A 160 3.11 -15.46 -8.60
C VAL A 160 1.81 -16.19 -8.29
N ASN A 161 0.69 -15.48 -8.43
CA ASN A 161 -0.64 -16.07 -8.34
C ASN A 161 -1.00 -16.77 -9.66
N GLY A 162 -1.93 -17.72 -9.59
CA GLY A 162 -2.43 -18.43 -10.78
C GLY A 162 -1.41 -19.27 -11.56
N GLY A 163 -0.19 -19.45 -11.02
CA GLY A 163 0.87 -20.23 -11.63
C GLY A 163 1.62 -19.52 -12.78
N GLY A 164 1.46 -18.21 -12.94
CA GLY A 164 2.14 -17.41 -13.95
C GLY A 164 1.22 -16.47 -14.73
N TRP A 165 1.60 -16.16 -15.96
CA TRP A 165 0.83 -15.29 -16.84
C TRP A 165 -0.52 -15.90 -17.23
N GLN A 166 -1.56 -15.08 -17.16
CA GLN A 166 -2.93 -15.44 -17.47
C GLN A 166 -3.44 -14.67 -18.70
N ILE A 167 -4.21 -15.35 -19.55
CA ILE A 167 -5.03 -14.67 -20.56
C ILE A 167 -6.13 -13.89 -19.82
N CYS A 168 -6.42 -12.65 -20.24
CA CYS A 168 -7.47 -11.86 -19.64
C CYS A 168 -8.86 -12.44 -19.97
N THR A 169 -9.51 -12.98 -18.95
CA THR A 169 -10.88 -13.52 -18.97
C THR A 169 -11.65 -13.01 -17.74
N SER A 170 -12.95 -13.21 -17.70
CA SER A 170 -13.78 -12.88 -16.52
C SER A 170 -13.22 -13.45 -15.21
N ALA A 171 -12.66 -14.67 -15.25
CA ALA A 171 -12.12 -15.33 -14.07
C ALA A 171 -10.75 -14.75 -13.64
N SER A 172 -9.85 -14.50 -14.59
CA SER A 172 -8.48 -14.03 -14.29
C SER A 172 -8.44 -12.55 -13.91
N MET A 173 -9.36 -11.71 -14.42
CA MET A 173 -9.38 -10.28 -14.15
C MET A 173 -10.12 -9.92 -12.85
N ALA A 174 -10.99 -10.79 -12.34
CA ALA A 174 -11.87 -10.45 -11.22
C ALA A 174 -11.12 -9.93 -9.98
N ASN A 175 -10.09 -10.66 -9.52
CA ASN A 175 -9.26 -10.28 -8.38
C ASN A 175 -7.99 -9.50 -8.76
N PHE A 176 -7.87 -9.09 -10.02
CA PHE A 176 -6.72 -8.34 -10.52
C PHE A 176 -6.93 -6.84 -10.30
N SER A 177 -5.84 -6.05 -10.28
CA SER A 177 -5.90 -4.59 -10.21
C SER A 177 -6.85 -4.02 -11.28
N ALA A 178 -7.90 -3.31 -10.84
CA ALA A 178 -8.87 -2.69 -11.75
C ALA A 178 -8.20 -1.62 -12.65
N ILE A 179 -7.28 -0.81 -12.09
CA ILE A 179 -6.56 0.20 -12.86
C ILE A 179 -5.66 -0.47 -13.91
N ALA A 180 -4.89 -1.49 -13.52
CA ALA A 180 -4.01 -2.19 -14.45
C ALA A 180 -4.79 -2.86 -15.59
N TYR A 181 -5.91 -3.52 -15.27
CA TYR A 181 -6.79 -4.12 -16.27
C TYR A 181 -7.39 -3.09 -17.23
N LEU A 182 -8.00 -2.02 -16.71
CA LEU A 182 -8.64 -0.99 -17.53
C LEU A 182 -7.64 -0.24 -18.39
N PHE A 183 -6.46 0.06 -17.85
CA PHE A 183 -5.35 0.64 -18.61
C PHE A 183 -4.94 -0.30 -19.76
N ALA A 184 -4.72 -1.59 -19.48
CA ALA A 184 -4.34 -2.55 -20.51
C ALA A 184 -5.40 -2.68 -21.60
N LYS A 185 -6.68 -2.68 -21.23
CA LYS A 185 -7.82 -2.71 -22.15
C LYS A 185 -7.80 -1.50 -23.09
N GLU A 186 -7.74 -0.28 -22.57
CA GLU A 186 -7.70 0.94 -23.37
C GLU A 186 -6.45 1.00 -24.26
N MET A 187 -5.28 0.66 -23.72
CA MET A 187 -4.03 0.64 -24.50
C MET A 187 -4.08 -0.38 -25.63
N SER A 188 -4.60 -1.59 -25.38
CA SER A 188 -4.72 -2.62 -26.40
C SER A 188 -5.66 -2.19 -27.53
N GLU A 189 -6.79 -1.58 -27.20
CA GLU A 189 -7.75 -1.04 -28.17
C GLU A 189 -7.16 0.10 -29.01
N LYS A 190 -6.48 1.06 -28.37
CA LYS A 190 -5.91 2.24 -29.05
C LYS A 190 -4.70 1.91 -29.91
N LEU A 191 -3.83 1.02 -29.44
CA LEU A 191 -2.61 0.65 -30.15
C LEU A 191 -2.78 -0.52 -31.11
N ASN A 192 -3.86 -1.29 -30.96
CA ASN A 192 -4.12 -2.53 -31.70
C ASN A 192 -2.94 -3.51 -31.63
N LEU A 193 -2.41 -3.74 -30.43
CA LEU A 193 -1.32 -4.68 -30.17
C LEU A 193 -1.45 -5.31 -28.76
N PRO A 194 -0.76 -6.44 -28.52
CA PRO A 194 -0.81 -7.11 -27.23
C PRO A 194 -0.25 -6.25 -26.09
N ILE A 195 -0.93 -6.30 -24.94
CA ILE A 195 -0.53 -5.60 -23.72
C ILE A 195 -0.38 -6.59 -22.56
N GLY A 196 0.74 -6.51 -21.87
CA GLY A 196 0.97 -7.19 -20.61
C GLY A 196 0.99 -6.23 -19.44
N VAL A 197 0.36 -6.62 -18.35
CA VAL A 197 0.43 -5.89 -17.09
C VAL A 197 0.89 -6.80 -15.96
N ILE A 198 1.88 -6.31 -15.22
CA ILE A 198 2.42 -6.97 -14.03
C ILE A 198 1.88 -6.21 -12.83
N ASP A 199 1.07 -6.86 -12.00
CA ASP A 199 0.55 -6.32 -10.75
C ASP A 199 1.48 -6.71 -9.59
N THR A 200 2.18 -5.73 -9.02
CA THR A 200 3.01 -5.86 -7.83
C THR A 200 2.58 -4.81 -6.82
N THR A 201 1.48 -5.09 -6.12
CA THR A 201 0.80 -4.15 -5.21
C THR A 201 0.60 -4.74 -3.82
N TRP A 202 0.57 -3.86 -2.80
CA TRP A 202 0.20 -4.25 -1.43
C TRP A 202 -0.43 -3.08 -0.68
N GLY A 203 -1.69 -3.25 -0.26
CA GLY A 203 -2.44 -2.24 0.48
C GLY A 203 -1.78 -1.81 1.80
N GLY A 204 -1.92 -0.53 2.15
CA GLY A 204 -1.40 0.03 3.41
C GLY A 204 0.11 0.28 3.45
N THR A 205 0.86 0.03 2.37
CA THR A 205 2.32 0.07 2.40
C THR A 205 2.90 1.44 2.05
N PRO A 206 3.95 1.89 2.77
CA PRO A 206 4.65 3.14 2.50
C PRO A 206 5.72 2.97 1.40
N ALA A 207 6.15 4.09 0.80
CA ALA A 207 7.08 4.09 -0.33
C ALA A 207 8.47 3.53 0.01
N GLU A 208 8.94 3.68 1.26
CA GLU A 208 10.22 3.13 1.74
C GLU A 208 10.28 1.60 1.68
N ALA A 209 9.15 0.91 1.80
CA ALA A 209 9.11 -0.55 1.64
C ALA A 209 9.40 -1.00 0.20
N TRP A 210 9.16 -0.13 -0.77
CA TRP A 210 9.36 -0.32 -2.21
C TRP A 210 10.68 0.26 -2.74
N THR A 211 11.58 0.69 -1.85
CA THR A 211 12.86 1.32 -2.18
C THR A 211 14.00 0.45 -1.69
N SER A 212 15.10 0.35 -2.46
CA SER A 212 16.26 -0.44 -2.04
C SER A 212 16.96 0.16 -0.82
N ALA A 213 17.66 -0.67 -0.04
CA ALA A 213 18.46 -0.22 1.10
C ALA A 213 19.58 0.75 0.67
N GLU A 214 20.14 0.58 -0.53
CA GLU A 214 21.16 1.48 -1.10
C GLU A 214 20.56 2.88 -1.32
N ALA A 215 19.41 2.97 -1.96
CA ALA A 215 18.75 4.22 -2.26
C ALA A 215 18.26 4.94 -0.99
N LEU A 216 17.66 4.20 -0.06
CA LEU A 216 17.20 4.74 1.22
C LEU A 216 18.34 5.33 2.07
N GLY A 217 19.58 4.88 1.88
CA GLY A 217 20.74 5.45 2.56
C GLY A 217 20.97 6.93 2.28
N SER A 218 20.34 7.49 1.26
CA SER A 218 20.37 8.93 0.93
C SER A 218 19.14 9.70 1.42
N VAL A 219 18.16 9.02 2.00
CA VAL A 219 16.90 9.62 2.50
C VAL A 219 16.94 9.69 4.03
N PRO A 220 16.83 10.88 4.63
CA PRO A 220 16.82 11.01 6.09
C PRO A 220 15.66 10.25 6.76
N GLY A 221 15.94 9.68 7.95
CA GLY A 221 14.95 9.06 8.81
C GLY A 221 14.83 7.53 8.69
N PHE A 222 15.75 6.87 7.95
CA PHE A 222 15.82 5.41 7.82
C PHE A 222 17.14 4.84 8.34
N GLU A 223 17.95 5.67 9.00
CA GLU A 223 19.31 5.31 9.45
C GLU A 223 19.30 4.14 10.45
N SER A 224 18.31 4.12 11.33
CA SER A 224 18.15 3.09 12.36
C SER A 224 17.87 1.72 11.74
N GLU A 225 16.88 1.63 10.87
CA GLU A 225 16.46 0.38 10.22
C GLU A 225 17.57 -0.15 9.29
N LEU A 226 18.24 0.74 8.57
CA LEU A 226 19.38 0.36 7.71
C LEU A 226 20.59 -0.09 8.53
N ALA A 227 20.82 0.49 9.71
CA ALA A 227 21.86 0.02 10.63
C ALA A 227 21.53 -1.36 11.21
N ASP A 228 20.26 -1.61 11.56
CA ASP A 228 19.79 -2.90 12.05
C ASP A 228 19.95 -4.00 11.00
N LEU A 229 19.58 -3.75 9.75
CA LEU A 229 19.78 -4.69 8.63
C LEU A 229 21.24 -5.07 8.47
N LYS A 230 22.15 -4.10 8.56
CA LYS A 230 23.62 -4.34 8.50
C LYS A 230 24.12 -5.09 9.71
N ALA A 231 23.70 -4.72 10.92
CA ALA A 231 24.09 -5.37 12.17
C ALA A 231 23.62 -6.84 12.21
N ALA A 232 22.46 -7.12 11.65
CA ALA A 232 21.94 -8.46 11.51
C ALA A 232 22.61 -9.27 10.37
N ASP A 233 23.43 -8.66 9.52
CA ASP A 233 23.99 -9.29 8.32
C ASP A 233 22.89 -9.89 7.42
N TYR A 234 21.75 -9.19 7.32
CA TYR A 234 20.53 -9.63 6.63
C TYR A 234 20.00 -11.02 7.08
N ASP A 235 20.29 -11.41 8.31
CA ASP A 235 19.77 -12.61 8.96
C ASP A 235 18.48 -12.28 9.73
N VAL A 236 17.41 -13.01 9.44
CA VAL A 236 16.05 -12.74 9.99
C VAL A 236 16.01 -12.93 11.50
N ASP A 237 16.68 -13.97 12.03
CA ASP A 237 16.63 -14.26 13.46
C ASP A 237 17.40 -13.22 14.27
N LYS A 238 18.55 -12.77 13.77
CA LYS A 238 19.32 -11.67 14.39
C LYS A 238 18.55 -10.36 14.34
N LEU A 239 17.91 -10.05 13.22
CA LEU A 239 17.12 -8.83 13.06
C LEU A 239 15.89 -8.83 14.00
N ASN A 240 15.22 -9.97 14.15
CA ASN A 240 14.16 -10.15 15.12
C ASN A 240 14.65 -9.96 16.57
N ALA A 241 15.85 -10.43 16.91
CA ALA A 241 16.42 -10.23 18.24
C ALA A 241 16.70 -8.74 18.51
N ILE A 242 17.23 -8.01 17.53
CA ILE A 242 17.41 -6.54 17.62
C ILE A 242 16.05 -5.85 17.81
N TYR A 243 15.07 -6.21 17.02
CA TYR A 243 13.71 -5.66 17.13
C TYR A 243 13.11 -5.94 18.52
N GLN A 244 13.19 -7.17 19.02
CA GLN A 244 12.68 -7.52 20.36
C GLN A 244 13.33 -6.68 21.46
N GLN A 245 14.61 -6.41 21.36
CA GLN A 245 15.28 -5.52 22.31
C GLN A 245 14.72 -4.09 22.21
N LYS A 246 14.63 -3.54 21.00
CA LYS A 246 14.11 -2.18 20.77
C LYS A 246 12.66 -2.01 21.23
N ILE A 247 11.79 -2.99 20.97
CA ILE A 247 10.39 -2.91 21.39
C ILE A 247 10.25 -3.03 22.91
N ASN A 248 11.10 -3.86 23.55
CA ASN A 248 11.13 -3.95 25.00
C ASN A 248 11.60 -2.63 25.64
N ASP A 249 12.62 -2.00 25.10
CA ASP A 249 13.12 -0.70 25.56
C ASP A 249 12.06 0.39 25.35
N TRP A 250 11.39 0.38 24.20
CA TRP A 250 10.30 1.31 23.91
C TRP A 250 9.11 1.10 24.85
N MET A 251 8.70 -0.14 25.11
CA MET A 251 7.64 -0.47 26.07
C MET A 251 8.03 -0.12 27.51
N ALA A 252 9.30 -0.18 27.86
CA ALA A 252 9.79 0.28 29.16
C ALA A 252 9.61 1.80 29.30
N LEU A 253 9.88 2.58 28.24
CA LEU A 253 9.59 4.02 28.20
C LEU A 253 8.08 4.29 28.31
N ALA A 254 7.27 3.56 27.54
CA ALA A 254 5.81 3.70 27.53
C ALA A 254 5.17 3.38 28.90
N ASN A 255 5.79 2.51 29.68
CA ASN A 255 5.32 2.17 31.03
C ASN A 255 6.04 2.96 32.14
N ALA A 256 6.99 3.85 31.82
CA ALA A 256 7.72 4.63 32.82
C ALA A 256 6.77 5.61 33.56
N GLY A 257 6.79 5.57 34.90
CA GLY A 257 5.96 6.45 35.71
C GLY A 257 4.49 6.06 35.80
N ALA A 258 4.13 4.87 35.32
CA ALA A 258 2.78 4.34 35.43
C ALA A 258 2.30 4.30 36.89
N PRO A 259 1.08 4.81 37.20
CA PRO A 259 0.54 4.70 38.53
C PRO A 259 0.24 3.25 38.88
N GLU A 260 0.78 2.78 40.01
CA GLU A 260 0.32 1.53 40.58
C GLU A 260 -1.01 1.75 41.31
N PHE A 261 -1.99 0.91 41.05
CA PHE A 261 -3.28 0.92 41.74
C PHE A 261 -3.82 -0.50 41.92
N ASN A 262 -4.74 -0.66 42.87
CA ASN A 262 -5.41 -1.94 43.10
C ASN A 262 -6.46 -2.20 41.99
N LYS A 263 -6.15 -3.12 41.08
CA LYS A 263 -7.03 -3.49 39.95
C LYS A 263 -8.33 -4.20 40.40
N GLY A 264 -8.39 -4.64 41.65
CA GLY A 264 -9.55 -5.27 42.27
C GLY A 264 -10.48 -4.30 43.00
N GLU A 265 -10.19 -3.00 42.97
CA GLU A 265 -11.00 -1.95 43.56
C GLU A 265 -11.34 -0.86 42.52
N LEU A 266 -12.58 -0.39 42.54
CA LEU A 266 -12.99 0.71 41.68
C LEU A 266 -12.22 1.97 42.09
N GLN A 267 -11.47 2.51 41.16
CA GLN A 267 -10.68 3.70 41.40
C GLN A 267 -11.53 4.94 41.17
N THR A 268 -11.26 5.98 41.99
CA THR A 268 -11.90 7.31 41.94
C THR A 268 -10.83 8.37 42.17
N GLY A 269 -11.15 9.64 41.87
CA GLY A 269 -10.24 10.77 42.06
C GLY A 269 -9.90 11.47 40.75
N GLU A 270 -9.03 12.48 40.80
CA GLU A 270 -8.76 13.37 39.64
C GLU A 270 -8.16 12.67 38.41
N ALA A 271 -7.43 11.57 38.61
CA ALA A 271 -6.84 10.81 37.53
C ALA A 271 -7.85 9.90 36.79
N TRP A 272 -9.04 9.68 37.35
CA TRP A 272 -10.08 8.83 36.81
C TRP A 272 -11.28 9.65 36.37
N LYS A 273 -11.67 9.51 35.11
CA LYS A 273 -12.76 10.24 34.47
C LYS A 273 -13.77 9.26 33.86
N GLU A 274 -14.92 9.77 33.46
CA GLU A 274 -15.97 8.97 32.86
C GLU A 274 -15.86 8.93 31.34
N ILE A 275 -16.15 7.75 30.77
CA ILE A 275 -16.28 7.50 29.34
C ILE A 275 -17.50 6.62 29.07
N GLN A 276 -18.18 6.85 27.94
CA GLN A 276 -19.26 6.00 27.47
C GLN A 276 -18.71 4.91 26.54
N LEU A 277 -18.90 3.64 26.89
CA LEU A 277 -18.48 2.49 26.10
C LEU A 277 -19.68 1.56 25.81
N PRO A 278 -19.70 0.82 24.69
CA PRO A 278 -18.67 0.77 23.65
C PRO A 278 -18.64 2.06 22.81
N GLY A 279 -17.46 2.39 22.29
CA GLY A 279 -17.17 3.54 21.44
C GLY A 279 -15.68 3.81 21.41
N HIS A 280 -15.20 4.37 20.31
CA HIS A 280 -13.82 4.81 20.19
C HIS A 280 -13.63 6.12 20.95
N TRP A 281 -12.55 6.24 21.70
CA TRP A 281 -12.30 7.40 22.57
C TRP A 281 -11.91 8.67 21.79
N GLU A 282 -11.40 8.55 20.54
CA GLU A 282 -11.12 9.68 19.64
C GLU A 282 -12.39 10.48 19.32
N ASN A 283 -13.52 9.78 19.24
CA ASN A 283 -14.83 10.38 18.93
C ASN A 283 -15.48 11.03 20.17
N SER A 284 -14.83 10.97 21.34
CA SER A 284 -15.41 11.43 22.60
C SER A 284 -14.45 12.22 23.49
N VAL A 285 -13.61 11.52 24.28
CA VAL A 285 -12.86 12.13 25.38
C VAL A 285 -11.36 12.31 25.11
N LEU A 286 -10.79 11.57 24.14
CA LEU A 286 -9.36 11.55 23.83
C LEU A 286 -9.13 11.69 22.31
N PRO A 287 -9.40 12.85 21.71
CA PRO A 287 -9.23 13.05 20.27
C PRO A 287 -7.74 12.94 19.87
N LYS A 288 -7.44 12.12 18.84
CA LYS A 288 -6.09 11.86 18.32
C LYS A 288 -5.11 11.32 19.37
N PHE A 289 -5.57 10.42 20.20
CA PHE A 289 -4.77 9.85 21.29
C PHE A 289 -4.38 8.40 21.01
N ASP A 290 -3.10 8.17 20.91
CA ASP A 290 -2.50 6.84 20.90
C ASP A 290 -1.77 6.62 22.23
N GLY A 291 -2.00 5.47 22.88
CA GLY A 291 -1.43 5.28 24.21
C GLY A 291 -1.97 4.09 25.01
N ILE A 292 -1.69 4.10 26.29
CA ILE A 292 -2.19 3.09 27.23
C ILE A 292 -3.23 3.73 28.14
N VAL A 293 -4.43 3.13 28.16
CA VAL A 293 -5.57 3.58 28.97
C VAL A 293 -6.08 2.44 29.84
N TRP A 294 -6.31 2.72 31.11
CA TRP A 294 -7.03 1.84 32.01
C TRP A 294 -8.51 2.14 31.99
N LEU A 295 -9.33 1.09 31.88
CA LEU A 295 -10.78 1.15 31.94
C LEU A 295 -11.26 0.34 33.14
N GLN A 296 -12.25 0.86 33.88
CA GLN A 296 -12.87 0.13 34.99
C GLN A 296 -14.40 0.22 34.99
N ARG A 297 -15.03 -0.88 35.35
CA ARG A 297 -16.48 -0.95 35.59
C ARG A 297 -16.82 -1.95 36.68
N THR A 298 -17.89 -1.69 37.43
CA THR A 298 -18.49 -2.66 38.37
C THR A 298 -19.64 -3.39 37.72
N ILE A 299 -19.78 -4.66 38.09
CA ILE A 299 -21.00 -5.45 37.87
C ILE A 299 -21.51 -5.99 39.23
N ASP A 300 -22.81 -6.01 39.41
CA ASP A 300 -23.44 -6.61 40.60
C ASP A 300 -23.85 -8.04 40.28
N VAL A 301 -23.33 -9.00 41.06
CA VAL A 301 -23.65 -10.45 40.91
C VAL A 301 -24.51 -10.91 42.08
N PRO A 302 -25.71 -11.49 41.81
CA PRO A 302 -26.56 -12.05 42.83
C PRO A 302 -25.87 -13.18 43.65
N ALA A 303 -26.23 -13.32 44.93
CA ALA A 303 -25.57 -14.27 45.81
C ALA A 303 -25.73 -15.75 45.36
N ASP A 304 -26.80 -16.07 44.70
CA ASP A 304 -27.08 -17.39 44.14
C ASP A 304 -26.25 -17.75 42.89
N LYS A 305 -25.59 -16.77 42.31
CA LYS A 305 -24.68 -16.95 41.15
C LYS A 305 -23.19 -17.06 41.54
N VAL A 306 -22.85 -16.92 42.82
CA VAL A 306 -21.48 -17.09 43.31
C VAL A 306 -20.93 -18.47 42.97
N GLY A 307 -19.69 -18.52 42.49
CA GLY A 307 -19.05 -19.78 42.06
C GLY A 307 -19.39 -20.20 40.62
N LYS A 308 -20.31 -19.51 39.94
CA LYS A 308 -20.55 -19.69 38.51
C LYS A 308 -19.53 -18.90 37.69
N SER A 309 -19.10 -19.43 36.55
CA SER A 309 -18.27 -18.67 35.60
C SER A 309 -19.05 -17.55 34.94
N ILE A 310 -18.35 -16.51 34.54
CA ILE A 310 -18.89 -15.38 33.75
C ILE A 310 -18.19 -15.35 32.41
N ASP A 311 -18.96 -15.30 31.32
CA ASP A 311 -18.42 -15.04 29.99
C ASP A 311 -18.52 -13.53 29.68
N LEU A 312 -17.36 -12.87 29.55
CA LEU A 312 -17.25 -11.48 29.09
C LEU A 312 -17.14 -11.45 27.58
N ARG A 313 -17.95 -10.64 26.93
CA ARG A 313 -17.96 -10.47 25.46
C ARG A 313 -17.85 -9.02 25.09
N PHE A 314 -16.85 -8.71 24.27
CA PHE A 314 -16.64 -7.39 23.67
C PHE A 314 -16.53 -7.51 22.16
N ALA A 315 -17.04 -6.55 21.40
CA ALA A 315 -16.98 -6.56 19.93
C ALA A 315 -15.52 -6.60 19.44
N ALA A 316 -14.72 -5.62 19.78
CA ALA A 316 -13.27 -5.62 19.68
C ALA A 316 -12.71 -4.62 20.69
N ILE A 317 -11.44 -4.75 21.05
CA ILE A 317 -10.68 -3.78 21.83
C ILE A 317 -9.41 -3.50 21.05
N ASP A 318 -9.20 -2.26 20.72
CA ASP A 318 -8.14 -1.81 19.79
C ASP A 318 -6.90 -1.33 20.55
N ASP A 319 -5.70 -1.76 20.25
CA ASP A 319 -5.13 -2.92 19.49
C ASP A 319 -4.99 -4.16 20.35
N GLU A 320 -4.56 -3.96 21.63
CA GLU A 320 -4.25 -5.00 22.60
C GLU A 320 -4.96 -4.71 23.92
N ASP A 321 -5.32 -5.76 24.63
CA ASP A 321 -5.85 -5.63 25.99
C ASP A 321 -5.30 -6.66 26.99
N GLU A 322 -5.25 -6.24 28.25
CA GLU A 322 -5.13 -7.11 29.41
C GLU A 322 -6.38 -6.92 30.28
N THR A 323 -7.21 -7.96 30.36
CA THR A 323 -8.49 -7.92 31.11
C THR A 323 -8.33 -8.60 32.45
N TYR A 324 -8.72 -7.91 33.51
CA TYR A 324 -8.68 -8.35 34.91
C TYR A 324 -10.08 -8.44 35.48
N PHE A 325 -10.31 -9.40 36.36
CA PHE A 325 -11.51 -9.51 37.16
C PHE A 325 -11.17 -9.59 38.65
N ASN A 326 -11.71 -8.66 39.44
CA ASN A 326 -11.40 -8.51 40.86
C ASN A 326 -9.87 -8.46 41.16
N GLY A 327 -9.08 -7.91 40.24
CA GLY A 327 -7.63 -7.76 40.34
C GLY A 327 -6.81 -8.88 39.73
N GLU A 328 -7.41 -10.02 39.41
CA GLU A 328 -6.73 -11.16 38.80
C GLU A 328 -6.79 -11.06 37.26
N LEU A 329 -5.63 -11.24 36.59
CA LEU A 329 -5.57 -11.27 35.12
C LEU A 329 -6.27 -12.51 34.60
N ILE A 330 -7.30 -12.33 33.76
CA ILE A 330 -8.06 -13.43 33.19
C ILE A 330 -7.72 -13.70 31.72
N ALA A 331 -7.36 -12.65 30.95
CA ALA A 331 -7.06 -12.80 29.53
C ALA A 331 -6.19 -11.65 29.00
N LYS A 332 -5.53 -11.92 27.87
CA LYS A 332 -4.91 -10.92 26.99
C LYS A 332 -5.47 -11.08 25.58
N GLY A 333 -5.75 -9.98 24.91
CA GLY A 333 -6.28 -9.95 23.57
C GLY A 333 -5.41 -9.11 22.63
N TYR A 334 -5.47 -9.43 21.33
CA TYR A 334 -4.68 -8.79 20.29
C TYR A 334 -5.52 -8.56 19.03
N GLY A 335 -5.26 -7.47 18.34
CA GLY A 335 -5.84 -7.12 17.04
C GLY A 335 -7.06 -6.19 17.14
N TYR A 336 -7.01 -5.12 16.39
CA TYR A 336 -7.96 -4.00 16.41
C TYR A 336 -9.41 -4.37 16.03
N ASN A 337 -9.61 -5.44 15.27
CA ASN A 337 -10.92 -5.87 14.78
C ASN A 337 -11.33 -7.27 15.26
N VAL A 338 -10.63 -7.82 16.27
CA VAL A 338 -10.90 -9.16 16.80
C VAL A 338 -11.83 -9.08 18.00
N ALA A 339 -12.95 -9.78 17.96
CA ALA A 339 -13.88 -9.88 19.10
C ALA A 339 -13.21 -10.56 20.30
N ARG A 340 -13.52 -10.07 21.50
CA ARG A 340 -13.02 -10.62 22.77
C ARG A 340 -14.09 -11.47 23.44
N ASN A 341 -13.73 -12.70 23.75
CA ASN A 341 -14.59 -13.62 24.50
C ASN A 341 -13.74 -14.25 25.62
N TYR A 342 -13.97 -13.83 26.86
CA TYR A 342 -13.17 -14.21 28.01
C TYR A 342 -14.02 -14.87 29.08
N THR A 343 -13.59 -16.00 29.62
CA THR A 343 -14.28 -16.68 30.70
C THR A 343 -13.62 -16.36 32.03
N VAL A 344 -14.36 -15.75 32.94
CA VAL A 344 -13.97 -15.53 34.34
C VAL A 344 -14.24 -16.82 35.13
N PRO A 345 -13.23 -17.39 35.79
CA PRO A 345 -13.42 -18.56 36.67
C PRO A 345 -14.35 -18.24 37.83
N GLY A 346 -15.28 -19.18 38.16
CA GLY A 346 -16.27 -18.96 39.21
C GLY A 346 -15.71 -18.67 40.59
N ASN A 347 -14.49 -19.16 40.91
CA ASN A 347 -13.83 -18.89 42.19
C ASN A 347 -13.42 -17.38 42.36
N LEU A 348 -13.41 -16.60 41.29
CA LEU A 348 -13.17 -15.17 41.35
C LEU A 348 -14.45 -14.35 41.53
N VAL A 349 -15.62 -14.98 41.35
CA VAL A 349 -16.94 -14.32 41.38
C VAL A 349 -17.44 -14.18 42.80
N LYS A 350 -17.73 -12.95 43.23
CA LYS A 350 -18.22 -12.62 44.58
C LYS A 350 -19.67 -12.15 44.53
N ALA A 351 -20.43 -12.31 45.64
CA ALA A 351 -21.74 -11.70 45.77
C ALA A 351 -21.62 -10.16 45.82
N GLY A 352 -22.54 -9.49 45.16
CA GLY A 352 -22.54 -8.02 45.04
C GLY A 352 -21.53 -7.53 44.02
N LYS A 353 -20.82 -6.46 44.36
CA LYS A 353 -19.92 -5.74 43.44
C LYS A 353 -18.71 -6.55 43.08
N ASN A 354 -18.50 -6.75 41.78
CA ASN A 354 -17.27 -7.27 41.17
C ASN A 354 -16.70 -6.19 40.23
N ILE A 355 -15.40 -6.19 40.05
CA ILE A 355 -14.67 -5.17 39.27
C ILE A 355 -14.11 -5.80 38.01
N ILE A 356 -14.41 -5.21 36.87
CA ILE A 356 -13.74 -5.47 35.59
C ILE A 356 -12.75 -4.32 35.38
N THR A 357 -11.47 -4.66 35.17
CA THR A 357 -10.42 -3.71 34.85
C THR A 357 -9.78 -4.14 33.55
N ILE A 358 -9.67 -3.23 32.59
CA ILE A 358 -9.05 -3.49 31.28
C ILE A 358 -7.94 -2.48 31.05
N LYS A 359 -6.71 -2.98 30.77
CA LYS A 359 -5.63 -2.17 30.22
C LYS A 359 -5.74 -2.25 28.71
N VAL A 360 -5.98 -1.14 28.06
CA VAL A 360 -6.02 -1.06 26.60
C VAL A 360 -4.74 -0.40 26.12
N THR A 361 -4.08 -1.00 25.14
CA THR A 361 -2.90 -0.42 24.46
C THR A 361 -3.28 -0.20 23.00
N ASP A 362 -3.33 1.04 22.60
CA ASP A 362 -3.62 1.51 21.26
C ASP A 362 -2.35 2.11 20.66
N PHE A 363 -1.89 1.55 19.54
CA PHE A 363 -0.67 1.97 18.85
C PHE A 363 -0.92 2.95 17.71
N GLY A 364 -2.19 3.26 17.42
CA GLY A 364 -2.58 4.20 16.39
C GLY A 364 -3.92 3.87 15.73
N GLY A 365 -4.61 4.88 15.26
CA GLY A 365 -5.91 4.74 14.61
C GLY A 365 -7.07 5.15 15.50
N GLU A 366 -8.05 4.28 15.67
CA GLU A 366 -9.20 4.44 16.55
C GLU A 366 -9.05 3.54 17.77
N GLY A 367 -8.80 4.08 18.94
CA GLY A 367 -8.59 3.31 20.16
C GLY A 367 -9.85 3.08 20.99
N GLY A 368 -9.77 2.16 21.93
CA GLY A 368 -10.83 1.87 22.88
C GLY A 368 -11.61 0.59 22.59
N MET A 369 -12.93 0.65 22.76
CA MET A 369 -13.81 -0.51 22.59
C MET A 369 -14.75 -0.27 21.42
N ALA A 370 -14.58 -1.02 20.33
CA ALA A 370 -15.38 -0.87 19.11
C ALA A 370 -16.89 -0.98 19.40
N PRO A 371 -17.74 -0.21 18.69
CA PRO A 371 -19.19 -0.33 18.81
C PRO A 371 -19.67 -1.77 18.54
N GLY A 372 -20.55 -2.29 19.40
CA GLY A 372 -21.11 -3.63 19.26
C GLY A 372 -21.42 -4.32 20.57
N ILE A 373 -21.36 -5.65 20.56
CA ILE A 373 -21.66 -6.48 21.74
C ILE A 373 -20.69 -6.15 22.88
N THR A 374 -21.24 -5.81 24.05
CA THR A 374 -20.50 -5.50 25.26
C THR A 374 -21.30 -5.96 26.47
N GLU A 375 -21.06 -7.20 26.92
CA GLU A 375 -21.91 -7.90 27.89
C GLU A 375 -21.12 -8.89 28.74
N ALA A 376 -21.69 -9.22 29.90
CA ALA A 376 -21.28 -10.37 30.72
C ALA A 376 -22.44 -11.36 30.80
N ILE A 377 -22.16 -12.65 30.65
CA ILE A 377 -23.18 -13.72 30.76
C ILE A 377 -22.81 -14.60 31.93
N ILE A 378 -23.77 -14.77 32.84
CA ILE A 378 -23.65 -15.67 33.97
C ILE A 378 -24.91 -16.55 34.04
N ASP A 379 -24.76 -17.89 34.01
CA ASP A 379 -25.85 -18.83 34.10
C ASP A 379 -26.99 -18.55 33.06
N ASN A 380 -26.62 -18.23 31.83
CA ASN A 380 -27.48 -17.80 30.72
C ASN A 380 -28.21 -16.44 30.90
N GLU A 381 -27.92 -15.69 31.95
CA GLU A 381 -28.43 -14.34 32.13
C GLU A 381 -27.42 -13.34 31.64
N ASN A 382 -27.91 -12.33 30.90
CA ASN A 382 -27.09 -11.31 30.30
C ASN A 382 -27.05 -10.04 31.15
N ILE A 383 -25.87 -9.55 31.46
CA ILE A 383 -25.59 -8.25 32.13
C ILE A 383 -24.95 -7.32 31.11
N SER A 384 -25.63 -6.25 30.74
CA SER A 384 -25.06 -5.26 29.84
C SER A 384 -23.84 -4.58 30.46
N LEU A 385 -22.75 -4.52 29.74
CA LEU A 385 -21.55 -3.75 30.08
C LEU A 385 -21.48 -2.43 29.30
N ALA A 386 -22.48 -2.11 28.46
CA ALA A 386 -22.58 -0.82 27.80
C ALA A 386 -22.98 0.29 28.81
N GLY A 387 -22.45 1.48 28.59
CA GLY A 387 -22.71 2.66 29.41
C GLY A 387 -21.45 3.27 30.03
N THR A 388 -21.56 3.85 31.22
CA THR A 388 -20.47 4.58 31.86
C THR A 388 -19.39 3.65 32.42
N TRP A 389 -18.15 3.90 32.02
CA TRP A 389 -16.92 3.32 32.56
C TRP A 389 -16.07 4.42 33.17
N GLN A 390 -15.17 4.07 34.07
CA GLN A 390 -14.08 4.96 34.52
C GLN A 390 -12.86 4.70 33.64
N TYR A 391 -12.15 5.77 33.22
CA TYR A 391 -10.88 5.64 32.49
C TYR A 391 -9.78 6.47 33.13
N SER A 392 -8.54 6.03 32.98
CA SER A 392 -7.33 6.78 33.37
C SER A 392 -6.24 6.56 32.32
N ILE A 393 -5.58 7.64 31.90
CA ILE A 393 -4.44 7.58 31.00
C ILE A 393 -3.23 7.06 31.76
N HIS A 394 -2.63 5.99 31.24
CA HIS A 394 -1.40 5.42 31.75
C HIS A 394 -0.16 6.00 31.04
N SER A 395 -0.23 6.10 29.71
CA SER A 395 0.85 6.60 28.87
C SER A 395 0.29 7.22 27.59
N ASP A 396 0.88 8.33 27.18
CA ASP A 396 0.60 9.01 25.91
C ASP A 396 1.80 8.77 24.97
N PHE A 397 1.58 8.10 23.85
CA PHE A 397 2.63 7.77 22.90
C PHE A 397 3.06 8.96 22.04
N GLY A 398 2.24 10.01 21.95
CA GLY A 398 2.59 11.24 21.23
C GLY A 398 3.84 11.95 21.77
N GLY A 399 4.24 11.67 23.01
CA GLY A 399 5.46 12.17 23.64
C GLY A 399 6.67 11.24 23.54
N LEU A 400 6.52 10.04 22.98
CA LEU A 400 7.57 9.02 22.88
C LEU A 400 8.26 9.04 21.50
N PRO A 401 9.47 8.47 21.37
CA PRO A 401 10.03 8.14 20.08
C PRO A 401 9.09 7.22 19.29
N ALA A 402 9.14 7.25 17.95
CA ALA A 402 8.34 6.37 17.13
C ALA A 402 8.54 4.89 17.54
N LYS A 403 7.43 4.14 17.57
CA LYS A 403 7.48 2.70 17.87
C LYS A 403 8.30 1.98 16.81
N PRO A 404 9.23 1.08 17.19
CA PRO A 404 9.97 0.28 16.24
C PRO A 404 9.06 -0.56 15.33
N GLU A 405 9.31 -0.54 14.03
CA GLU A 405 8.59 -1.36 13.05
C GLU A 405 9.09 -2.80 13.05
N ALA A 406 8.16 -3.76 12.93
CA ALA A 406 8.50 -5.18 12.88
C ALA A 406 9.19 -5.53 11.55
N PRO A 407 10.37 -6.17 11.57
CA PRO A 407 11.19 -6.35 10.35
C PRO A 407 10.58 -7.28 9.31
N GLN A 408 9.56 -8.04 9.65
CA GLN A 408 8.83 -8.90 8.71
C GLN A 408 7.49 -8.30 8.26
N GLY A 409 7.13 -7.13 8.79
CA GLY A 409 5.96 -6.38 8.39
C GLY A 409 6.11 -5.84 6.97
N SER A 410 4.99 -5.69 6.25
CA SER A 410 4.99 -5.12 4.89
C SER A 410 5.41 -3.65 4.83
N ASN A 411 5.45 -2.97 5.98
CA ASN A 411 5.83 -1.56 6.09
C ASN A 411 7.32 -1.36 6.39
N TYR A 412 8.03 -2.44 6.77
CA TYR A 412 9.46 -2.32 7.04
C TYR A 412 10.22 -1.87 5.78
N PRO A 413 11.19 -0.97 5.90
CA PRO A 413 11.95 -0.48 4.74
C PRO A 413 12.52 -1.63 3.89
N THR A 414 12.47 -1.49 2.57
CA THR A 414 13.06 -2.38 1.57
C THR A 414 12.40 -3.73 1.32
N VAL A 415 11.54 -4.22 2.21
CA VAL A 415 11.08 -5.63 2.17
C VAL A 415 10.28 -5.99 0.93
N LEU A 416 9.50 -5.06 0.38
CA LEU A 416 8.71 -5.26 -0.84
C LEU A 416 9.57 -5.09 -2.09
N TYR A 417 10.49 -4.11 -2.08
CA TYR A 417 11.50 -4.01 -3.13
C TYR A 417 12.26 -5.32 -3.29
N ASN A 418 12.73 -5.90 -2.18
CA ASN A 418 13.53 -7.11 -2.19
C ASN A 418 12.78 -8.35 -2.65
N ALA A 419 11.50 -8.49 -2.29
CA ALA A 419 10.72 -9.70 -2.54
C ALA A 419 9.87 -9.64 -3.81
N MET A 420 9.32 -8.46 -4.15
CA MET A 420 8.29 -8.34 -5.17
C MET A 420 8.73 -7.54 -6.39
N LEU A 421 9.78 -6.71 -6.28
CA LEU A 421 10.19 -5.82 -7.35
C LEU A 421 11.54 -6.18 -7.96
N SER A 422 12.62 -6.19 -7.16
CA SER A 422 13.98 -6.43 -7.67
C SER A 422 14.16 -7.75 -8.41
N PRO A 423 13.44 -8.85 -8.09
CA PRO A 423 13.53 -10.07 -8.88
C PRO A 423 12.99 -9.97 -10.31
N LEU A 424 12.17 -8.95 -10.61
CA LEU A 424 11.61 -8.69 -11.95
C LEU A 424 12.55 -7.91 -12.87
N LYS A 425 13.71 -7.48 -12.40
CA LYS A 425 14.67 -6.62 -13.15
C LYS A 425 15.07 -7.16 -14.52
N ASP A 426 15.04 -8.48 -14.70
CA ASP A 426 15.40 -9.16 -15.94
C ASP A 426 14.23 -9.26 -16.93
N MET A 427 13.02 -8.85 -16.51
CA MET A 427 11.84 -8.72 -17.36
C MET A 427 11.72 -7.28 -17.85
N PRO A 428 11.99 -6.98 -19.12
CA PRO A 428 11.88 -5.61 -19.64
C PRO A 428 10.44 -5.12 -19.60
N VAL A 429 10.27 -3.86 -19.21
CA VAL A 429 8.98 -3.16 -19.19
C VAL A 429 9.05 -1.86 -19.95
N LYS A 430 7.93 -1.41 -20.49
CA LYS A 430 7.79 -0.12 -21.18
C LYS A 430 7.76 1.05 -20.20
N GLY A 431 7.15 0.85 -19.06
CA GLY A 431 7.03 1.85 -18.03
C GLY A 431 6.34 1.33 -16.77
N VAL A 432 6.21 2.20 -15.80
CA VAL A 432 5.62 1.98 -14.49
C VAL A 432 4.36 2.82 -14.33
N LEU A 433 3.33 2.24 -13.75
CA LEU A 433 2.16 2.92 -13.21
C LEU A 433 2.19 2.79 -11.69
N TRP A 434 2.20 3.93 -10.99
CA TRP A 434 2.33 3.97 -9.54
C TRP A 434 1.16 4.69 -8.88
N TYR A 435 0.50 4.05 -7.89
CA TYR A 435 -0.52 4.71 -7.08
C TYR A 435 -0.34 4.40 -5.60
N GLN A 436 0.32 5.32 -4.91
CA GLN A 436 0.67 5.22 -3.49
C GLN A 436 0.77 6.64 -2.91
N GLY A 437 0.76 6.77 -1.60
CA GLY A 437 0.97 8.02 -0.88
C GLY A 437 0.21 8.07 0.44
N CYS A 438 -0.95 7.41 0.56
CA CYS A 438 -1.77 7.47 1.77
C CYS A 438 -1.01 7.04 3.03
N ALA A 439 -0.15 6.02 2.93
CA ALA A 439 0.66 5.54 4.06
C ALA A 439 1.82 6.48 4.45
N ASN A 440 2.08 7.52 3.66
CA ASN A 440 3.11 8.52 3.95
C ASN A 440 2.52 9.90 4.30
N VAL A 441 1.19 10.04 4.42
CA VAL A 441 0.53 11.29 4.84
C VAL A 441 1.05 11.70 6.22
N GLY A 442 1.32 13.01 6.40
CA GLY A 442 1.99 13.57 7.58
C GLY A 442 3.52 13.55 7.51
N ARG A 443 4.11 12.99 6.44
CA ARG A 443 5.56 12.96 6.19
C ARG A 443 5.94 13.53 4.82
N ASP A 444 5.24 14.57 4.39
CA ASP A 444 5.33 15.16 3.04
C ASP A 444 6.74 15.62 2.66
N GLN A 445 7.48 16.25 3.59
CA GLN A 445 8.86 16.70 3.35
C GLN A 445 9.82 15.52 3.11
N GLN A 446 9.70 14.46 3.89
CA GLN A 446 10.47 13.23 3.69
C GLN A 446 10.05 12.55 2.39
N TYR A 447 8.72 12.51 2.12
CA TYR A 447 8.16 11.85 0.94
C TYR A 447 8.65 12.48 -0.37
N GLU A 448 8.81 13.79 -0.45
CA GLU A 448 9.34 14.45 -1.64
C GLU A 448 10.70 13.88 -2.03
N THR A 449 11.62 13.78 -1.08
CA THR A 449 12.96 13.21 -1.31
C THR A 449 12.86 11.70 -1.58
N LEU A 450 12.10 10.98 -0.78
CA LEU A 450 11.92 9.53 -0.88
C LEU A 450 11.35 9.12 -2.25
N PHE A 451 10.31 9.81 -2.72
CA PHE A 451 9.64 9.44 -3.97
C PHE A 451 10.53 9.67 -5.19
N LYS A 452 11.25 10.81 -5.25
CA LYS A 452 12.25 11.07 -6.30
C LYS A 452 13.38 10.02 -6.26
N THR A 453 13.84 9.67 -5.06
CA THR A 453 14.89 8.65 -4.86
C THR A 453 14.42 7.28 -5.31
N MET A 454 13.19 6.87 -4.97
CA MET A 454 12.59 5.61 -5.38
C MET A 454 12.47 5.50 -6.91
N ILE A 455 12.03 6.57 -7.59
CA ILE A 455 11.98 6.60 -9.07
C ILE A 455 13.36 6.38 -9.66
N GLY A 456 14.39 7.08 -9.16
CA GLY A 456 15.78 6.91 -9.59
C GLY A 456 16.32 5.51 -9.30
N ASP A 457 15.92 4.91 -8.18
CA ASP A 457 16.32 3.55 -7.81
C ASP A 457 15.70 2.49 -8.75
N TRP A 458 14.43 2.63 -9.12
CA TRP A 458 13.80 1.73 -10.08
C TRP A 458 14.37 1.88 -11.49
N ARG A 459 14.80 3.08 -11.87
CA ARG A 459 15.51 3.30 -13.13
C ARG A 459 16.85 2.57 -13.22
N LYS A 460 17.52 2.32 -12.10
CA LYS A 460 18.72 1.46 -12.09
C LYS A 460 18.41 0.00 -12.50
N LEU A 461 17.15 -0.47 -12.34
CA LEU A 461 16.75 -1.83 -12.74
C LEU A 461 16.43 -1.91 -14.24
N TRP A 462 15.76 -0.89 -14.82
CA TRP A 462 15.20 -0.95 -16.18
C TRP A 462 15.73 0.10 -17.16
N GLY A 463 16.57 1.02 -16.72
CA GLY A 463 17.16 2.08 -17.53
C GLY A 463 16.68 3.48 -17.17
N ASP A 464 17.52 4.49 -17.41
CA ASP A 464 17.26 5.87 -17.02
C ASP A 464 16.08 6.51 -17.76
N ASP A 465 15.74 5.99 -18.93
CA ASP A 465 14.63 6.43 -19.78
C ASP A 465 13.29 5.75 -19.45
N LEU A 466 13.24 4.93 -18.39
CA LEU A 466 12.01 4.29 -17.93
C LEU A 466 10.92 5.34 -17.66
N SER A 467 9.80 5.21 -18.36
CA SER A 467 8.60 6.03 -18.13
C SER A 467 8.01 5.69 -16.75
N PHE A 468 7.80 6.71 -15.92
CA PHE A 468 7.24 6.54 -14.58
C PHE A 468 6.02 7.45 -14.42
N TYR A 469 4.81 6.87 -14.49
CA TYR A 469 3.56 7.59 -14.41
C TYR A 469 2.87 7.29 -13.08
N PHE A 470 2.43 8.32 -12.38
CA PHE A 470 1.87 8.16 -11.06
C PHE A 470 0.54 8.89 -10.87
N VAL A 471 -0.25 8.42 -9.92
CA VAL A 471 -1.54 9.00 -9.57
C VAL A 471 -1.37 9.89 -8.35
N GLN A 472 -1.77 11.16 -8.46
CA GLN A 472 -1.89 12.05 -7.31
C GLN A 472 -3.05 11.61 -6.43
N LEU A 473 -2.91 11.65 -5.10
CA LEU A 473 -3.93 11.20 -4.15
C LEU A 473 -5.29 11.87 -4.39
N ALA A 474 -6.33 11.07 -4.46
CA ALA A 474 -7.72 11.51 -4.49
C ALA A 474 -8.12 12.24 -3.19
N GLY A 475 -9.21 13.00 -3.22
CA GLY A 475 -9.78 13.61 -2.02
C GLY A 475 -10.32 12.56 -1.04
N PHE A 476 -10.06 12.76 0.26
CA PHE A 476 -10.54 11.90 1.35
C PHE A 476 -10.79 12.72 2.60
N LEU A 477 -11.57 12.22 3.57
CA LEU A 477 -12.02 12.88 4.79
C LEU A 477 -13.07 13.98 4.55
N GLN A 478 -13.54 14.62 5.61
CA GLN A 478 -14.64 15.55 5.54
C GLN A 478 -14.28 16.85 4.80
N PRO A 479 -15.15 17.34 3.91
CA PRO A 479 -14.91 18.60 3.20
C PRO A 479 -14.80 19.78 4.17
N ARG A 480 -13.81 20.65 3.93
CA ARG A 480 -13.62 21.91 4.64
C ARG A 480 -13.37 23.02 3.63
N ALA A 481 -14.05 24.15 3.82
CA ALA A 481 -13.91 25.29 2.92
C ALA A 481 -12.53 25.96 3.01
N VAL A 482 -11.93 25.96 4.20
CA VAL A 482 -10.59 26.49 4.48
C VAL A 482 -9.85 25.49 5.37
N GLN A 483 -8.76 24.95 4.88
CA GLN A 483 -7.93 23.96 5.59
C GLN A 483 -6.45 24.15 5.22
N PRO A 484 -5.78 25.20 5.74
CA PRO A 484 -4.39 25.47 5.39
C PRO A 484 -3.40 24.38 5.85
N ASP A 485 -3.74 23.65 6.92
CA ASP A 485 -2.89 22.64 7.58
C ASP A 485 -3.28 21.20 7.17
N SER A 486 -3.66 20.99 5.92
CA SER A 486 -4.01 19.66 5.40
C SER A 486 -2.76 18.85 5.05
N ASP A 487 -2.50 17.78 5.80
CA ASP A 487 -1.42 16.81 5.52
C ASP A 487 -1.65 16.09 4.17
N TRP A 488 -2.92 15.87 3.81
CA TRP A 488 -3.30 15.27 2.53
C TRP A 488 -2.94 16.17 1.35
N ALA A 489 -3.17 17.48 1.47
CA ALA A 489 -2.79 18.46 0.45
C ALA A 489 -1.27 18.62 0.39
N ALA A 490 -0.58 18.62 1.53
CA ALA A 490 0.88 18.68 1.60
C ALA A 490 1.51 17.49 0.89
N LEU A 491 0.99 16.27 1.10
CA LEU A 491 1.50 15.09 0.40
C LEU A 491 1.22 15.14 -1.12
N ARG A 492 0.03 15.62 -1.56
CA ARG A 492 -0.24 15.82 -2.99
C ARG A 492 0.76 16.80 -3.63
N ASN A 493 1.13 17.84 -2.90
CA ASN A 493 2.16 18.78 -3.35
C ASN A 493 3.54 18.09 -3.45
N ALA A 494 3.94 17.29 -2.47
CA ALA A 494 5.16 16.50 -2.50
C ALA A 494 5.19 15.52 -3.68
N GLN A 495 4.07 14.85 -3.99
CA GLN A 495 3.95 14.02 -5.18
C GLN A 495 4.23 14.80 -6.46
N SER A 496 3.68 16.02 -6.59
CA SER A 496 3.84 16.84 -7.79
C SER A 496 5.29 17.28 -8.04
N LYS A 497 6.14 17.35 -7.01
CA LYS A 497 7.58 17.64 -7.15
C LYS A 497 8.35 16.56 -7.92
N ALA A 498 7.83 15.35 -8.02
CA ALA A 498 8.44 14.32 -8.86
C ALA A 498 8.35 14.63 -10.37
N LEU A 499 7.49 15.57 -10.79
CA LEU A 499 7.44 16.05 -12.18
C LEU A 499 8.69 16.82 -12.62
N GLU A 500 9.60 17.16 -11.70
CA GLU A 500 10.93 17.69 -12.01
C GLU A 500 11.85 16.64 -12.64
N LEU A 501 11.54 15.37 -12.50
CA LEU A 501 12.29 14.27 -13.11
C LEU A 501 11.84 14.04 -14.56
N ASP A 502 12.79 13.85 -15.46
CA ASP A 502 12.48 13.47 -16.84
C ASP A 502 11.66 12.18 -16.91
N ASN A 503 10.88 12.00 -17.97
CA ASN A 503 10.04 10.81 -18.21
C ASN A 503 9.08 10.47 -17.05
N THR A 504 8.67 11.47 -16.26
CA THR A 504 7.56 11.34 -15.30
C THR A 504 6.33 12.09 -15.78
N ALA A 505 5.16 11.65 -15.38
CA ALA A 505 3.91 12.37 -15.53
C ALA A 505 2.91 11.95 -14.45
N MET A 506 1.91 12.80 -14.17
CA MET A 506 0.99 12.64 -13.07
C MET A 506 -0.46 12.64 -13.56
N ALA A 507 -1.20 11.60 -13.24
CA ALA A 507 -2.65 11.58 -13.36
C ALA A 507 -3.27 12.23 -12.12
N THR A 508 -3.87 13.40 -12.26
CA THR A 508 -4.59 14.07 -11.18
C THR A 508 -5.88 13.34 -10.87
N ALA A 509 -6.10 12.95 -9.61
CA ALA A 509 -7.29 12.21 -9.19
C ALA A 509 -8.07 12.92 -8.05
N VAL A 510 -7.76 14.18 -7.78
CA VAL A 510 -8.33 14.94 -6.67
C VAL A 510 -9.87 15.03 -6.72
N ASP A 511 -10.44 15.06 -7.90
CA ASP A 511 -11.88 15.11 -8.21
C ASP A 511 -12.58 13.74 -8.15
N LEU A 512 -11.84 12.66 -8.03
CA LEU A 512 -12.37 11.28 -8.04
C LEU A 512 -12.52 10.67 -6.63
N GLY A 513 -12.29 11.47 -5.59
CA GLY A 513 -12.31 11.04 -4.21
C GLY A 513 -13.69 10.72 -3.64
N ASN A 514 -13.70 10.16 -2.43
CA ASN A 514 -14.90 9.95 -1.62
C ASN A 514 -14.58 10.37 -0.18
N PRO A 515 -15.37 11.29 0.43
CA PRO A 515 -15.07 11.78 1.77
C PRO A 515 -15.18 10.70 2.87
N ALA A 516 -15.94 9.64 2.62
CA ALA A 516 -16.21 8.56 3.56
C ALA A 516 -15.43 7.27 3.26
N ASP A 517 -14.72 7.20 2.13
CA ASP A 517 -14.00 6.00 1.72
C ASP A 517 -12.69 6.37 1.02
N ILE A 518 -11.57 5.96 1.60
CA ILE A 518 -10.22 6.16 1.05
C ILE A 518 -10.02 5.43 -0.29
N HIS A 519 -10.94 4.52 -0.65
CA HIS A 519 -10.90 3.69 -1.86
C HIS A 519 -12.04 4.06 -2.84
N PRO A 520 -11.96 5.20 -3.55
CA PRO A 520 -13.01 5.57 -4.49
C PRO A 520 -13.16 4.50 -5.58
N LYS A 521 -14.42 4.15 -5.88
CA LYS A 521 -14.77 3.06 -6.81
C LYS A 521 -14.58 3.39 -8.28
N ASN A 522 -14.46 4.68 -8.62
CA ASN A 522 -14.17 5.13 -9.98
C ASN A 522 -12.70 4.94 -10.32
N LYS A 523 -12.33 3.74 -10.73
CA LYS A 523 -10.98 3.43 -11.24
C LYS A 523 -10.86 3.63 -12.76
N GLN A 524 -12.01 3.77 -13.44
CA GLN A 524 -12.08 4.00 -14.89
C GLN A 524 -11.37 5.31 -15.26
N ASP A 525 -11.74 6.42 -14.63
CA ASP A 525 -11.13 7.71 -14.97
C ASP A 525 -9.65 7.77 -14.58
N VAL A 526 -9.24 7.09 -13.50
CA VAL A 526 -7.83 6.98 -13.14
C VAL A 526 -7.03 6.24 -14.21
N ALA A 527 -7.53 5.07 -14.66
CA ALA A 527 -6.90 4.28 -15.71
C ALA A 527 -6.87 5.03 -17.04
N HIS A 528 -7.96 5.71 -17.40
CA HIS A 528 -8.04 6.54 -18.59
C HIS A 528 -7.01 7.67 -18.59
N ARG A 529 -6.88 8.42 -17.49
CA ARG A 529 -5.88 9.49 -17.35
C ARG A 529 -4.45 8.95 -17.48
N LEU A 530 -4.15 7.78 -16.92
CA LEU A 530 -2.87 7.11 -17.11
C LEU A 530 -2.64 6.66 -18.56
N ALA A 531 -3.69 6.17 -19.22
CA ALA A 531 -3.63 5.77 -20.63
C ALA A 531 -3.39 6.99 -21.55
N LEU A 532 -4.04 8.13 -21.31
CA LEU A 532 -3.79 9.37 -22.05
C LEU A 532 -2.33 9.80 -21.94
N ILE A 533 -1.74 9.73 -20.72
CA ILE A 533 -0.31 10.02 -20.52
C ILE A 533 0.54 9.09 -21.38
N ALA A 534 0.31 7.78 -21.31
CA ALA A 534 1.08 6.80 -22.06
C ALA A 534 0.92 7.00 -23.58
N LEU A 535 -0.30 7.18 -24.07
CA LEU A 535 -0.61 7.38 -25.50
C LEU A 535 0.13 8.61 -26.05
N ASN A 536 0.08 9.73 -25.33
CA ASN A 536 0.80 10.93 -25.76
C ASN A 536 2.31 10.75 -25.66
N ARG A 537 2.82 10.42 -24.49
CA ARG A 537 4.26 10.45 -24.17
C ARG A 537 5.07 9.31 -24.79
N ASN A 538 4.50 8.10 -24.93
CA ASN A 538 5.22 6.93 -25.44
C ASN A 538 4.86 6.59 -26.89
N TYR A 539 3.68 6.98 -27.37
CA TYR A 539 3.18 6.54 -28.67
C TYR A 539 2.83 7.68 -29.62
N GLY A 540 2.98 8.95 -29.18
CA GLY A 540 2.85 10.14 -30.04
C GLY A 540 1.40 10.45 -30.47
N PHE A 541 0.41 10.01 -29.69
CA PHE A 541 -0.98 10.42 -29.92
C PHE A 541 -1.15 11.91 -29.59
N ASP A 542 -1.83 12.63 -30.46
CA ASP A 542 -2.22 14.02 -30.23
C ASP A 542 -3.46 14.06 -29.32
N CYS A 543 -3.22 14.03 -28.03
CA CYS A 543 -4.28 14.10 -27.01
C CYS A 543 -3.76 14.82 -25.75
N ASP A 544 -4.63 15.60 -25.11
CA ASP A 544 -4.33 16.16 -23.79
C ASP A 544 -4.24 15.04 -22.76
N TYR A 545 -3.22 15.08 -21.92
CA TYR A 545 -2.99 14.11 -20.86
C TYR A 545 -2.89 14.73 -19.46
N GLU A 546 -2.87 16.07 -19.37
CA GLU A 546 -2.90 16.81 -18.12
C GLU A 546 -3.87 17.98 -18.20
N GLY A 547 -4.46 18.37 -17.07
CA GLY A 547 -5.29 19.56 -16.98
C GLY A 547 -4.45 20.85 -17.01
N PRO A 548 -5.10 22.00 -17.14
CA PRO A 548 -4.42 23.30 -17.11
C PRO A 548 -3.62 23.49 -15.84
N ARG A 549 -2.42 24.08 -15.97
CA ARG A 549 -1.54 24.42 -14.85
C ARG A 549 -1.47 25.93 -14.67
N CYS A 550 -1.56 26.39 -13.41
CA CYS A 550 -1.27 27.77 -13.07
C CYS A 550 0.24 28.04 -13.29
N VAL A 551 0.56 28.98 -14.17
CA VAL A 551 1.94 29.31 -14.57
C VAL A 551 2.42 30.66 -14.02
N SER A 552 1.50 31.53 -13.59
CA SER A 552 1.86 32.73 -12.85
C SER A 552 0.75 33.18 -11.91
N SER A 553 1.15 33.85 -10.83
CA SER A 553 0.27 34.50 -9.85
C SER A 553 0.81 35.88 -9.51
N GLU A 554 0.00 36.93 -9.69
CA GLU A 554 0.42 38.30 -9.46
C GLU A 554 -0.63 39.07 -8.66
N CYS A 555 -0.19 39.81 -7.62
CA CYS A 555 -1.08 40.70 -6.87
C CYS A 555 -1.32 41.99 -7.66
N SER A 556 -2.58 42.31 -7.93
CA SER A 556 -3.01 43.56 -8.56
C SER A 556 -3.99 44.27 -7.66
N GLY A 557 -3.48 45.15 -6.80
CA GLY A 557 -4.28 45.86 -5.81
C GLY A 557 -4.91 44.91 -4.76
N LYS A 558 -6.22 44.75 -4.82
CA LYS A 558 -6.98 43.84 -3.92
C LYS A 558 -7.26 42.47 -4.53
N GLU A 559 -6.73 42.21 -5.73
CA GLU A 559 -6.96 40.97 -6.46
C GLU A 559 -5.66 40.20 -6.67
N MET A 560 -5.75 38.90 -6.72
CA MET A 560 -4.71 38.03 -7.24
C MET A 560 -5.11 37.60 -8.65
N VAL A 561 -4.22 37.81 -9.60
CA VAL A 561 -4.41 37.41 -11.00
C VAL A 561 -3.61 36.15 -11.26
N LEU A 562 -4.29 35.09 -11.69
CA LEU A 562 -3.70 33.79 -12.05
C LEU A 562 -3.74 33.62 -13.58
N LYS A 563 -2.64 33.09 -14.13
CA LYS A 563 -2.58 32.69 -15.54
C LYS A 563 -2.33 31.19 -15.66
N PHE A 564 -2.96 30.59 -16.67
CA PHE A 564 -2.88 29.16 -16.96
C PHE A 564 -2.23 28.91 -18.33
N ASN A 565 -1.57 27.75 -18.47
CA ASN A 565 -0.88 27.37 -19.71
C ASN A 565 -1.83 26.88 -20.81
N SER A 566 -3.07 26.54 -20.47
CA SER A 566 -4.13 26.09 -21.39
C SER A 566 -5.50 26.58 -20.92
N PRO A 567 -6.52 26.56 -21.79
CA PRO A 567 -7.86 27.06 -21.47
C PRO A 567 -8.48 26.41 -20.24
N ILE A 568 -9.09 27.22 -19.37
CA ILE A 568 -9.80 26.82 -18.18
C ILE A 568 -11.31 27.01 -18.33
N LYS A 569 -12.08 26.08 -17.78
CA LYS A 569 -13.53 26.22 -17.62
C LYS A 569 -13.97 25.71 -16.25
N SER A 570 -15.09 26.23 -15.77
CA SER A 570 -15.74 25.70 -14.57
C SER A 570 -16.88 24.75 -14.94
N THR A 571 -17.06 23.70 -14.16
CA THR A 571 -18.20 22.77 -14.33
C THR A 571 -19.51 23.30 -13.75
N SER A 572 -19.48 24.47 -13.10
CA SER A 572 -20.66 25.15 -12.57
C SER A 572 -20.52 26.67 -12.68
N ILE A 573 -21.62 27.42 -12.43
CA ILE A 573 -21.64 28.89 -12.50
C ILE A 573 -20.64 29.51 -11.54
N ALA A 574 -20.51 28.97 -10.34
CA ALA A 574 -19.56 29.45 -9.34
C ALA A 574 -18.27 28.61 -9.38
N VAL A 575 -17.13 29.27 -9.54
CA VAL A 575 -15.82 28.64 -9.37
C VAL A 575 -15.53 28.44 -7.89
N THR A 576 -15.00 27.28 -7.52
CA THR A 576 -14.73 26.91 -6.12
C THR A 576 -13.31 26.38 -5.94
N GLY A 577 -12.91 26.11 -4.68
CA GLY A 577 -11.66 25.46 -4.33
C GLY A 577 -10.47 26.40 -4.06
N PHE A 578 -10.68 27.71 -4.08
CA PHE A 578 -9.63 28.70 -3.81
C PHE A 578 -9.67 29.25 -2.39
N ILE A 579 -8.49 29.33 -1.78
CA ILE A 579 -8.22 30.08 -0.56
C ILE A 579 -7.08 31.05 -0.79
N ILE A 580 -7.17 32.25 -0.21
CA ILE A 580 -6.13 33.28 -0.30
C ILE A 580 -5.77 33.81 1.10
N ALA A 581 -4.52 34.28 1.22
CA ALA A 581 -4.03 34.97 2.40
C ALA A 581 -3.21 36.21 2.03
N GLY A 582 -3.10 37.15 2.93
CA GLY A 582 -2.12 38.23 2.89
C GLY A 582 -0.79 37.83 3.55
N GLU A 583 0.07 38.81 3.82
CA GLU A 583 1.36 38.61 4.52
C GLU A 583 1.18 38.01 5.95
N ASP A 584 0.01 38.13 6.54
CA ASP A 584 -0.32 37.59 7.87
C ASP A 584 -0.56 36.07 7.86
N GLY A 585 -0.59 35.42 6.68
CA GLY A 585 -0.79 33.98 6.52
C GLY A 585 -2.20 33.48 6.91
N LYS A 586 -3.16 34.39 7.16
CA LYS A 586 -4.52 33.99 7.51
C LYS A 586 -5.35 33.71 6.28
N PHE A 587 -5.59 32.42 6.02
CA PHE A 587 -6.35 31.99 4.87
C PHE A 587 -7.86 32.21 5.05
N THR A 588 -8.50 32.60 3.96
CA THR A 588 -9.95 32.69 3.79
C THR A 588 -10.35 32.23 2.40
N THR A 589 -11.63 31.93 2.22
CA THR A 589 -12.19 31.63 0.90
C THR A 589 -12.04 32.85 -0.01
N ALA A 590 -11.69 32.60 -1.27
CA ALA A 590 -11.66 33.61 -2.31
C ALA A 590 -12.94 33.61 -3.15
N THR A 591 -13.23 34.76 -3.77
CA THR A 591 -14.22 34.89 -4.83
C THR A 591 -13.50 34.86 -6.17
N PRO A 592 -13.57 33.76 -6.92
CA PRO A 592 -12.95 33.64 -8.22
C PRO A 592 -13.81 34.27 -9.32
N THR A 593 -13.18 34.87 -10.32
CA THR A 593 -13.80 35.38 -11.55
C THR A 593 -12.96 35.00 -12.75
N ILE A 594 -13.48 34.20 -13.66
CA ILE A 594 -12.83 33.91 -14.95
C ILE A 594 -12.91 35.17 -15.81
N VAL A 595 -11.78 35.71 -16.20
CA VAL A 595 -11.67 36.92 -17.02
C VAL A 595 -11.66 36.55 -18.51
N ASP A 596 -10.90 35.55 -18.86
CA ASP A 596 -10.79 34.91 -20.15
C ASP A 596 -10.38 33.44 -20.01
N GLU A 597 -10.22 32.74 -21.11
CA GLU A 597 -9.90 31.30 -21.15
C GLU A 597 -8.60 30.94 -20.41
N TYR A 598 -7.68 31.88 -20.19
CA TYR A 598 -6.37 31.66 -19.57
C TYR A 598 -6.18 32.43 -18.26
N THR A 599 -7.14 33.26 -17.87
CA THR A 599 -6.95 34.22 -16.79
C THR A 599 -8.10 34.15 -15.77
N LEU A 600 -7.73 34.00 -14.51
CA LEU A 600 -8.66 34.00 -13.39
C LEU A 600 -8.20 35.04 -12.35
N LYS A 601 -9.15 35.81 -11.81
CA LYS A 601 -8.95 36.75 -10.70
C LYS A 601 -9.56 36.21 -9.41
N LEU A 602 -8.87 36.47 -8.30
CA LEU A 602 -9.31 36.09 -6.96
C LEU A 602 -9.34 37.33 -6.06
N SER A 603 -10.39 37.48 -5.29
CA SER A 603 -10.47 38.51 -4.26
C SER A 603 -11.16 37.99 -2.99
N SER A 604 -10.98 38.68 -1.87
CA SER A 604 -11.76 38.48 -0.66
C SER A 604 -11.92 39.80 0.08
N PRO A 605 -13.08 40.11 0.62
CA PRO A 605 -13.28 41.31 1.45
C PRO A 605 -12.42 41.30 2.73
N LEU A 606 -11.96 40.13 3.14
CA LEU A 606 -11.15 39.91 4.34
C LEU A 606 -9.64 40.06 4.08
N VAL A 607 -9.20 40.11 2.81
CA VAL A 607 -7.78 40.20 2.43
C VAL A 607 -7.55 41.40 1.52
N ALA A 608 -7.05 42.48 2.10
CA ALA A 608 -6.87 43.76 1.38
C ALA A 608 -5.75 43.71 0.34
N LYS A 609 -4.72 42.87 0.55
CA LYS A 609 -3.58 42.66 -0.34
C LYS A 609 -3.22 41.16 -0.33
N PRO A 610 -3.78 40.35 -1.24
CA PRO A 610 -3.46 38.94 -1.31
C PRO A 610 -2.03 38.71 -1.80
N THR A 611 -1.29 37.81 -1.14
CA THR A 611 0.08 37.43 -1.49
C THR A 611 0.21 35.92 -1.72
N ILE A 612 -0.72 35.14 -1.17
CA ILE A 612 -0.71 33.68 -1.23
C ILE A 612 -2.04 33.18 -1.80
N VAL A 613 -1.96 32.22 -2.70
CA VAL A 613 -3.10 31.51 -3.25
C VAL A 613 -2.85 30.01 -3.15
N ARG A 614 -3.89 29.29 -2.74
CA ARG A 614 -3.90 27.83 -2.84
C ARG A 614 -5.20 27.38 -3.51
N TYR A 615 -5.08 26.40 -4.41
CA TYR A 615 -6.20 25.76 -5.11
C TYR A 615 -6.26 24.28 -4.76
N ASN A 616 -7.46 23.78 -4.44
CA ASN A 616 -7.70 22.40 -4.03
C ASN A 616 -6.80 21.96 -2.85
N TRP A 617 -6.49 22.88 -1.95
CA TRP A 617 -5.67 22.66 -0.76
C TRP A 617 -6.57 22.32 0.43
N ALA A 618 -6.97 21.06 0.54
CA ALA A 618 -7.73 20.47 1.64
C ALA A 618 -7.60 18.94 1.59
N ASP A 619 -8.02 18.23 2.61
CA ASP A 619 -8.10 16.76 2.61
C ASP A 619 -9.05 16.28 1.53
N TYR A 620 -10.28 16.82 1.51
CA TYR A 620 -11.27 16.62 0.45
C TYR A 620 -11.64 17.97 -0.19
N PRO A 621 -10.92 18.37 -1.23
CA PRO A 621 -11.18 19.66 -1.89
C PRO A 621 -12.40 19.59 -2.82
N ALA A 622 -13.03 20.75 -3.04
CA ALA A 622 -14.24 20.90 -3.85
C ALA A 622 -14.03 21.84 -5.06
N GLY A 623 -12.80 21.89 -5.60
CA GLY A 623 -12.51 22.71 -6.77
C GLY A 623 -13.10 22.12 -8.05
N ASN A 624 -13.53 22.99 -8.96
CA ASN A 624 -14.30 22.63 -10.14
C ASN A 624 -13.74 23.25 -11.45
N LEU A 625 -12.44 23.55 -11.48
CA LEU A 625 -11.76 23.98 -12.70
C LEU A 625 -11.22 22.79 -13.48
N TYR A 626 -11.44 22.81 -14.78
CA TYR A 626 -11.04 21.79 -15.75
C TYR A 626 -10.51 22.42 -17.02
N GLY A 627 -9.79 21.66 -17.81
CA GLY A 627 -9.48 21.95 -19.20
C GLY A 627 -10.64 21.64 -20.13
N GLU A 628 -10.50 21.97 -21.41
CA GLU A 628 -11.53 21.69 -22.44
C GLU A 628 -11.84 20.20 -22.58
N THR A 629 -10.85 19.34 -22.43
CA THR A 629 -10.96 17.88 -22.53
C THR A 629 -11.49 17.20 -21.25
N GLY A 630 -11.84 17.98 -20.22
CA GLY A 630 -12.40 17.47 -18.96
C GLY A 630 -11.36 16.97 -17.95
N LEU A 631 -10.07 17.23 -18.17
CA LEU A 631 -9.03 16.96 -17.21
C LEU A 631 -9.00 18.08 -16.14
N PRO A 632 -8.93 17.74 -14.84
CA PRO A 632 -8.98 18.73 -13.76
C PRO A 632 -7.69 19.55 -13.66
N VAL A 633 -7.82 20.80 -13.26
CA VAL A 633 -6.66 21.59 -12.80
C VAL A 633 -6.07 20.94 -11.56
N ALA A 634 -4.80 20.62 -11.61
CA ALA A 634 -4.10 20.02 -10.46
C ALA A 634 -4.06 20.97 -9.24
N PRO A 635 -4.13 20.46 -8.01
CA PRO A 635 -3.90 21.25 -6.80
C PRO A 635 -2.57 22.00 -6.86
N PHE A 636 -2.56 23.23 -6.38
CA PHE A 636 -1.34 24.02 -6.26
C PHE A 636 -1.37 24.99 -5.09
N ALA A 637 -0.19 25.44 -4.66
CA ALA A 637 0.03 26.49 -3.68
C ALA A 637 1.18 27.38 -4.13
N THR A 638 1.06 28.69 -3.95
CA THR A 638 2.09 29.65 -4.36
C THR A 638 3.16 29.89 -3.29
N ASP A 639 2.98 29.34 -2.11
CA ASP A 639 3.86 29.41 -0.94
C ASP A 639 4.54 28.08 -0.59
N LYS A 640 4.48 27.07 -1.44
CA LYS A 640 5.00 25.72 -1.20
C LYS A 640 5.90 25.24 -2.36
#